data_e397462cf0c910e9c4732e8c638beeb1
#
_entry.id   e397462cf0c910e9c4732e8c638beeb1
#
_cell.length_a   1.000
_cell.length_b   1.000
_cell.length_c   1.000
_cell.angle_alpha   90.00
_cell.angle_beta   90.00
_cell.angle_gamma   90.00
#
_symmetry.space_group_name_H-M   'P 1'
#
loop_
_entity.id
_entity.type
_entity.pdbx_description
1 polymer ?
#
loop_
_entity_poly.entity_id
_entity_poly.type
_entity_poly.pdbx_seq_one_letter_code
_entity_poly.pdbx_strand_id
1 'polypeptide(L)'
;MSKKPYYITTAIAYTSGKPHIGNTYEIVLADAIARFKRKEGYDVRFQTGTDEHGQKIELKAAEAGISPKEFVDNTAGEIKRIWDLMNTSYDKFIRTTDEDHEKQVQKIFKKLYDKGDIYKGHYEGMYCTPCESFFTESQLVDGKCPDCGRPCQPAKEEAYFFRMSKYADRLIQYINDNPDFIQPESRKNEMMNNFLLPGLQDLCVSRTSFSWGIPVDFDPKHVVYVWLDALTNYITGLGYECYGESGELFKKYWPADLHLIGKDIIRFHTIYWPIFLMALDLPLPKQVFGHPWLLQGDGKMSKSKGNVIYADDLVDLFGVDAVRYFVLHEMPFENDGVITWDLLVERMNSDLANTLGNLVNRTISMSNKYFNGVVANSGVTDGFDKDLMDVALDAKRKVVKRMAKLRVADAMTEIFNLFKRCNKYIDETMPWALAKDPAKQDRLATVLYNLVESITIGASLLAPFMPETAERIFAQLNSSERTMDELEMFGLYESGKKVTDKPEILFARLDAKEVQAKVDEMNASRQAPAEEEKKDDEPVIDIEAKEEITFDDFEKMQFQVGEIIACEEVKKSKKLLCSQVKIGSQVKQIVSGIKKHYSAEEMVGKKVMVLVNLKPAKLAGVLSEGMLLCAEDENGELSLMVPEKKMPAGAEIC
;
A
#
# COMPACT_ATOMS: atom_id res chain seq x y z
N MET A 1 13.52 6.69 -36.73
CA MET A 1 14.46 6.35 -35.64
C MET A 1 13.81 5.29 -34.76
N SER A 2 14.57 4.31 -34.26
CA SER A 2 14.02 3.37 -33.26
C SER A 2 13.67 4.13 -31.98
N LYS A 3 12.50 3.83 -31.39
CA LYS A 3 12.11 4.43 -30.11
C LYS A 3 13.12 4.08 -29.03
N LYS A 4 13.40 5.01 -28.12
CA LYS A 4 14.28 4.79 -26.97
C LYS A 4 13.60 3.83 -25.98
N PRO A 5 14.28 2.74 -25.53
CA PRO A 5 13.69 1.84 -24.55
C PRO A 5 13.52 2.52 -23.19
N TYR A 6 12.48 2.09 -22.46
CA TYR A 6 12.19 2.51 -21.08
C TYR A 6 11.64 1.33 -20.31
N TYR A 7 12.33 0.90 -19.28
CA TYR A 7 11.91 -0.22 -18.43
C TYR A 7 11.46 0.29 -17.08
N ILE A 8 10.17 0.06 -16.80
CA ILE A 8 9.55 0.39 -15.52
C ILE A 8 9.03 -0.87 -14.85
N THR A 9 9.21 -0.98 -13.54
CA THR A 9 8.69 -2.08 -12.73
C THR A 9 7.98 -1.57 -11.48
N THR A 10 7.03 -2.35 -10.98
CA THR A 10 6.57 -2.26 -9.58
C THR A 10 7.34 -3.24 -8.71
N ALA A 11 7.16 -3.17 -7.40
CA ALA A 11 7.37 -4.33 -6.56
C ALA A 11 6.45 -5.48 -7.03
N ILE A 12 6.88 -6.72 -6.81
CA ILE A 12 6.02 -7.88 -7.02
C ILE A 12 5.21 -8.13 -5.75
N ALA A 13 3.89 -8.32 -5.90
CA ALA A 13 2.99 -8.40 -4.76
C ALA A 13 3.13 -9.72 -4.00
N TYR A 14 3.31 -9.65 -2.67
CA TYR A 14 3.42 -10.84 -1.84
C TYR A 14 2.06 -11.54 -1.72
N THR A 15 1.99 -12.82 -2.07
CA THR A 15 0.76 -13.61 -2.20
C THR A 15 0.15 -14.02 -0.86
N SER A 16 0.17 -13.16 0.13
CA SER A 16 -0.41 -13.44 1.45
C SER A 16 -1.90 -13.14 1.57
N GLY A 17 -2.55 -12.72 0.50
CA GLY A 17 -4.00 -12.48 0.40
C GLY A 17 -4.37 -11.35 -0.56
N LYS A 18 -5.68 -11.10 -0.75
CA LYS A 18 -6.22 -10.06 -1.64
C LYS A 18 -5.55 -8.71 -1.41
N PRO A 19 -5.10 -8.00 -2.48
CA PRO A 19 -4.48 -6.69 -2.37
C PRO A 19 -5.51 -5.62 -1.98
N HIS A 20 -5.14 -4.74 -1.06
CA HIS A 20 -5.95 -3.57 -0.71
C HIS A 20 -5.61 -2.38 -1.62
N ILE A 21 -6.40 -1.29 -1.50
CA ILE A 21 -6.24 -0.12 -2.37
C ILE A 21 -4.83 0.50 -2.31
N GLY A 22 -4.11 0.38 -1.19
CA GLY A 22 -2.72 0.85 -1.08
C GLY A 22 -1.76 0.05 -1.96
N ASN A 23 -1.97 -1.26 -2.16
CA ASN A 23 -1.22 -2.05 -3.13
C ASN A 23 -1.64 -1.71 -4.57
N THR A 24 -2.94 -1.46 -4.78
CA THR A 24 -3.49 -1.07 -6.08
C THR A 24 -2.99 0.31 -6.52
N TYR A 25 -2.74 1.22 -5.57
CA TYR A 25 -2.13 2.51 -5.87
C TYR A 25 -0.80 2.37 -6.61
N GLU A 26 0.09 1.48 -6.16
CA GLU A 26 1.40 1.27 -6.78
C GLU A 26 1.29 0.88 -8.25
N ILE A 27 0.44 -0.09 -8.57
CA ILE A 27 0.28 -0.55 -9.95
C ILE A 27 -0.35 0.51 -10.85
N VAL A 28 -1.32 1.28 -10.33
CA VAL A 28 -1.97 2.38 -11.09
C VAL A 28 -0.98 3.53 -11.31
N LEU A 29 -0.14 3.84 -10.33
CA LEU A 29 0.90 4.87 -10.45
C LEU A 29 1.94 4.48 -11.52
N ALA A 30 2.41 3.24 -11.50
CA ALA A 30 3.33 2.71 -12.51
C ALA A 30 2.71 2.71 -13.91
N ASP A 31 1.44 2.32 -14.03
CA ASP A 31 0.70 2.33 -15.29
C ASP A 31 0.57 3.75 -15.87
N ALA A 32 0.21 4.72 -15.03
CA ALA A 32 0.11 6.11 -15.46
C ALA A 32 1.45 6.65 -16.00
N ILE A 33 2.56 6.33 -15.33
CA ILE A 33 3.91 6.68 -15.77
C ILE A 33 4.25 5.94 -17.08
N ALA A 34 3.97 4.65 -17.18
CA ALA A 34 4.23 3.85 -18.38
C ALA A 34 3.46 4.38 -19.60
N ARG A 35 2.16 4.68 -19.45
CA ARG A 35 1.32 5.28 -20.50
C ARG A 35 1.85 6.65 -20.90
N PHE A 36 2.24 7.48 -19.93
CA PHE A 36 2.80 8.79 -20.21
C PHE A 36 4.12 8.69 -20.99
N LYS A 37 5.01 7.75 -20.62
CA LYS A 37 6.26 7.49 -21.35
C LYS A 37 6.02 6.96 -22.77
N ARG A 38 5.01 6.11 -22.98
CA ARG A 38 4.59 5.70 -24.34
C ARG A 38 4.13 6.90 -25.16
N LYS A 39 3.37 7.82 -24.55
CA LYS A 39 2.93 9.07 -25.18
C LYS A 39 4.09 10.00 -25.52
N GLU A 40 5.14 10.04 -24.69
CA GLU A 40 6.41 10.72 -25.00
C GLU A 40 7.23 10.05 -26.10
N GLY A 41 6.77 8.91 -26.63
CA GLY A 41 7.42 8.20 -27.75
C GLY A 41 8.46 7.15 -27.34
N TYR A 42 8.56 6.80 -26.06
CA TYR A 42 9.42 5.69 -25.63
C TYR A 42 8.84 4.33 -26.02
N ASP A 43 9.73 3.37 -26.16
CA ASP A 43 9.40 1.94 -26.23
C ASP A 43 9.43 1.38 -24.82
N VAL A 44 8.24 1.32 -24.19
CA VAL A 44 8.11 1.02 -22.77
C VAL A 44 7.87 -0.46 -22.55
N ARG A 45 8.67 -1.05 -21.66
CA ARG A 45 8.42 -2.35 -21.04
C ARG A 45 7.98 -2.12 -19.61
N PHE A 46 6.78 -2.57 -19.26
CA PHE A 46 6.23 -2.47 -17.90
C PHE A 46 6.06 -3.87 -17.31
N GLN A 47 6.76 -4.14 -16.20
CA GLN A 47 6.69 -5.41 -15.48
C GLN A 47 6.13 -5.24 -14.08
N THR A 48 5.27 -6.16 -13.72
CA THR A 48 4.75 -6.42 -12.37
C THR A 48 4.70 -7.92 -12.13
N GLY A 49 4.21 -8.37 -10.98
CA GLY A 49 4.09 -9.80 -10.70
C GLY A 49 3.78 -10.13 -9.26
N THR A 50 4.07 -11.36 -8.89
CA THR A 50 3.83 -11.89 -7.54
C THR A 50 5.07 -12.56 -6.95
N ASP A 51 5.29 -12.29 -5.66
CA ASP A 51 6.23 -12.96 -4.77
C ASP A 51 5.49 -14.07 -4.03
N GLU A 52 5.92 -15.33 -4.22
CA GLU A 52 5.11 -16.50 -3.92
C GLU A 52 5.75 -17.48 -2.94
N HIS A 53 6.99 -17.23 -2.50
CA HIS A 53 7.72 -18.10 -1.60
C HIS A 53 7.75 -17.58 -0.15
N GLY A 54 8.15 -18.44 0.79
CA GLY A 54 8.42 -18.05 2.17
C GLY A 54 7.56 -18.76 3.20
N GLN A 55 8.01 -18.69 4.45
CA GLN A 55 7.38 -19.37 5.58
C GLN A 55 5.93 -18.95 5.81
N LYS A 56 5.63 -17.68 5.63
CA LYS A 56 4.28 -17.13 5.83
C LYS A 56 3.27 -17.72 4.84
N ILE A 57 3.69 -18.00 3.61
CA ILE A 57 2.84 -18.67 2.60
C ILE A 57 2.61 -20.12 2.98
N GLU A 58 3.67 -20.84 3.37
CA GLU A 58 3.57 -22.23 3.82
C GLU A 58 2.57 -22.38 4.98
N LEU A 59 2.66 -21.49 5.99
CA LEU A 59 1.73 -21.48 7.13
C LEU A 59 0.28 -21.20 6.70
N LYS A 60 0.07 -20.21 5.85
CA LYS A 60 -1.29 -19.86 5.36
C LYS A 60 -1.91 -20.94 4.50
N ALA A 61 -1.13 -21.61 3.69
CA ALA A 61 -1.59 -22.75 2.91
C ALA A 61 -2.02 -23.91 3.83
N ALA A 62 -1.22 -24.18 4.88
CA ALA A 62 -1.55 -25.18 5.89
C ALA A 62 -2.83 -24.82 6.67
N GLU A 63 -3.01 -23.56 7.08
CA GLU A 63 -4.25 -23.04 7.69
C GLU A 63 -5.47 -23.23 6.78
N ALA A 64 -5.29 -23.04 5.46
CA ALA A 64 -6.34 -23.23 4.46
C ALA A 64 -6.54 -24.70 4.05
N GLY A 65 -5.73 -25.64 4.53
CA GLY A 65 -5.81 -27.06 4.21
C GLY A 65 -5.49 -27.41 2.76
N ILE A 66 -4.73 -26.56 2.04
CA ILE A 66 -4.33 -26.76 0.64
C ILE A 66 -2.81 -26.69 0.48
N SER A 67 -2.30 -27.08 -0.69
CA SER A 67 -0.87 -26.98 -0.96
C SER A 67 -0.43 -25.51 -1.11
N PRO A 68 0.84 -25.17 -0.76
CA PRO A 68 1.38 -23.82 -1.00
C PRO A 68 1.24 -23.39 -2.46
N LYS A 69 1.45 -24.30 -3.42
CA LYS A 69 1.29 -23.99 -4.85
C LYS A 69 -0.13 -23.59 -5.22
N GLU A 70 -1.11 -24.35 -4.72
CA GLU A 70 -2.53 -24.03 -4.95
C GLU A 70 -2.92 -22.71 -4.28
N PHE A 71 -2.43 -22.45 -3.07
CA PHE A 71 -2.65 -21.19 -2.36
C PHE A 71 -2.14 -19.98 -3.15
N VAL A 72 -0.90 -20.04 -3.67
CA VAL A 72 -0.33 -18.94 -4.45
C VAL A 72 -0.97 -18.81 -5.83
N ASP A 73 -1.39 -19.92 -6.48
CA ASP A 73 -2.11 -19.86 -7.76
C ASP A 73 -3.43 -19.08 -7.62
N ASN A 74 -4.20 -19.38 -6.57
CA ASN A 74 -5.45 -18.69 -6.27
C ASN A 74 -5.21 -17.21 -5.96
N THR A 75 -4.23 -16.90 -5.12
CA THR A 75 -3.93 -15.53 -4.71
C THR A 75 -3.33 -14.71 -5.85
N ALA A 76 -2.42 -15.28 -6.64
CA ALA A 76 -1.85 -14.59 -7.80
C ALA A 76 -2.93 -14.31 -8.86
N GLY A 77 -3.87 -15.25 -9.06
CA GLY A 77 -5.03 -15.05 -9.92
C GLY A 77 -5.89 -13.87 -9.47
N GLU A 78 -6.16 -13.74 -8.18
CA GLU A 78 -6.92 -12.61 -7.62
C GLU A 78 -6.17 -11.28 -7.75
N ILE A 79 -4.86 -11.26 -7.48
CA ILE A 79 -4.02 -10.07 -7.67
C ILE A 79 -4.07 -9.61 -9.12
N LYS A 80 -3.87 -10.56 -10.06
CA LYS A 80 -3.93 -10.27 -11.50
C LYS A 80 -5.29 -9.74 -11.92
N ARG A 81 -6.38 -10.32 -11.41
CA ARG A 81 -7.75 -9.85 -11.65
C ARG A 81 -7.93 -8.38 -11.23
N ILE A 82 -7.40 -7.99 -10.07
CA ILE A 82 -7.48 -6.59 -9.58
C ILE A 82 -6.64 -5.66 -10.46
N TRP A 83 -5.43 -6.08 -10.88
CA TRP A 83 -4.61 -5.29 -11.81
C TRP A 83 -5.31 -5.08 -13.16
N ASP A 84 -5.91 -6.13 -13.71
CA ASP A 84 -6.67 -6.07 -14.97
C ASP A 84 -7.95 -5.20 -14.82
N LEU A 85 -8.67 -5.32 -13.68
CA LEU A 85 -9.82 -4.48 -13.34
C LEU A 85 -9.48 -2.98 -13.37
N MET A 86 -8.30 -2.61 -12.91
CA MET A 86 -7.81 -1.22 -12.90
C MET A 86 -7.32 -0.73 -14.26
N ASN A 87 -7.54 -1.49 -15.33
CA ASN A 87 -7.12 -1.16 -16.70
C ASN A 87 -5.62 -0.85 -16.78
N THR A 88 -4.78 -1.69 -16.15
CA THR A 88 -3.33 -1.52 -16.17
C THR A 88 -2.70 -2.20 -17.40
N SER A 89 -1.70 -1.56 -18.00
CA SER A 89 -1.11 -1.91 -19.29
C SER A 89 0.27 -2.56 -19.17
N TYR A 90 0.47 -3.41 -18.14
CA TYR A 90 1.73 -4.14 -17.99
C TYR A 90 1.96 -5.12 -19.15
N ASP A 91 3.23 -5.28 -19.52
CA ASP A 91 3.68 -6.19 -20.60
C ASP A 91 4.08 -7.57 -20.06
N LYS A 92 4.46 -7.65 -18.78
CA LYS A 92 4.83 -8.90 -18.09
C LYS A 92 4.27 -8.93 -16.68
N PHE A 93 3.56 -10.02 -16.39
CA PHE A 93 3.23 -10.44 -15.03
C PHE A 93 4.11 -11.64 -14.70
N ILE A 94 5.16 -11.44 -13.89
CA ILE A 94 6.08 -12.50 -13.49
C ILE A 94 5.64 -13.13 -12.18
N ARG A 95 5.88 -14.43 -12.04
CA ARG A 95 5.67 -15.17 -10.80
C ARG A 95 7.01 -15.73 -10.32
N THR A 96 7.31 -15.66 -9.04
CA THR A 96 8.55 -16.27 -8.54
C THR A 96 8.54 -17.79 -8.60
N THR A 97 7.35 -18.40 -8.81
CA THR A 97 7.18 -19.84 -9.12
C THR A 97 7.30 -20.17 -10.62
N ASP A 98 7.62 -19.21 -11.50
CA ASP A 98 7.93 -19.52 -12.90
C ASP A 98 9.23 -20.33 -12.95
N GLU A 99 9.24 -21.50 -13.63
CA GLU A 99 10.41 -22.40 -13.68
C GLU A 99 11.70 -21.70 -14.17
N ASP A 100 11.59 -20.81 -15.16
CA ASP A 100 12.75 -20.09 -15.69
C ASP A 100 13.34 -19.14 -14.64
N HIS A 101 12.47 -18.53 -13.82
CA HIS A 101 12.90 -17.68 -12.71
C HIS A 101 13.63 -18.52 -11.65
N GLU A 102 13.04 -19.60 -11.18
CA GLU A 102 13.63 -20.47 -10.16
C GLU A 102 15.01 -21.02 -10.60
N LYS A 103 15.13 -21.48 -11.85
CA LYS A 103 16.39 -21.95 -12.42
C LYS A 103 17.46 -20.85 -12.43
N GLN A 104 17.10 -19.61 -12.78
CA GLN A 104 18.06 -18.50 -12.78
C GLN A 104 18.47 -18.11 -11.35
N VAL A 105 17.55 -18.11 -10.39
CA VAL A 105 17.86 -17.86 -8.97
C VAL A 105 18.87 -18.90 -8.44
N GLN A 106 18.69 -20.17 -8.75
CA GLN A 106 19.63 -21.23 -8.38
C GLN A 106 21.02 -20.99 -8.97
N LYS A 107 21.09 -20.65 -10.27
CA LYS A 107 22.35 -20.33 -10.95
C LYS A 107 23.02 -19.09 -10.35
N ILE A 108 22.25 -18.04 -10.03
CA ILE A 108 22.74 -16.81 -9.39
C ILE A 108 23.33 -17.15 -8.01
N PHE A 109 22.61 -17.89 -7.20
CA PHE A 109 23.07 -18.31 -5.87
C PHE A 109 24.40 -19.08 -5.97
N LYS A 110 24.47 -20.07 -6.88
CA LYS A 110 25.68 -20.87 -7.12
C LYS A 110 26.85 -20.00 -7.58
N LYS A 111 26.62 -19.05 -8.52
CA LYS A 111 27.65 -18.13 -9.01
C LYS A 111 28.23 -17.26 -7.91
N LEU A 112 27.36 -16.72 -7.05
CA LEU A 112 27.77 -15.89 -5.91
C LEU A 112 28.52 -16.72 -4.85
N TYR A 113 28.12 -17.98 -4.65
CA TYR A 113 28.84 -18.91 -3.78
C TYR A 113 30.23 -19.25 -4.34
N ASP A 114 30.34 -19.61 -5.61
CA ASP A 114 31.63 -19.92 -6.25
C ASP A 114 32.57 -18.72 -6.26
N LYS A 115 32.02 -17.49 -6.36
CA LYS A 115 32.79 -16.22 -6.30
C LYS A 115 33.24 -15.90 -4.86
N GLY A 116 32.75 -16.62 -3.85
CA GLY A 116 33.01 -16.38 -2.43
C GLY A 116 32.27 -15.19 -1.85
N ASP A 117 31.27 -14.66 -2.55
CA ASP A 117 30.37 -13.62 -2.05
C ASP A 117 29.30 -14.21 -1.14
N ILE A 118 28.97 -15.49 -1.30
CA ILE A 118 28.15 -16.28 -0.39
C ILE A 118 29.03 -17.29 0.34
N TYR A 119 28.81 -17.46 1.64
CA TYR A 119 29.52 -18.44 2.48
C TYR A 119 28.58 -19.06 3.51
N LYS A 120 28.89 -20.27 3.95
CA LYS A 120 28.12 -21.03 4.94
C LYS A 120 28.52 -20.62 6.36
N GLY A 121 27.55 -20.44 7.23
CA GLY A 121 27.74 -20.05 8.61
C GLY A 121 26.55 -20.46 9.48
N HIS A 122 26.48 -19.91 10.69
CA HIS A 122 25.36 -20.10 11.61
C HIS A 122 24.74 -18.75 11.91
N TYR A 123 23.42 -18.68 11.79
CA TYR A 123 22.66 -17.52 12.23
C TYR A 123 22.21 -17.75 13.69
N GLU A 124 22.38 -16.72 14.49
CA GLU A 124 21.83 -16.64 15.84
C GLU A 124 21.35 -15.20 16.06
N GLY A 125 20.05 -15.02 16.25
CA GLY A 125 19.46 -13.69 16.41
C GLY A 125 17.94 -13.75 16.45
N MET A 126 17.29 -12.62 16.16
CA MET A 126 15.85 -12.46 16.23
C MET A 126 15.25 -12.42 14.82
N TYR A 127 14.19 -13.18 14.58
CA TYR A 127 13.52 -13.26 13.29
C TYR A 127 12.08 -12.76 13.38
N CYS A 128 11.73 -11.86 12.48
CA CYS A 128 10.35 -11.37 12.31
C CYS A 128 9.67 -12.14 11.18
N THR A 129 8.83 -13.10 11.50
CA THR A 129 8.09 -13.89 10.49
C THR A 129 7.21 -13.04 9.57
N PRO A 130 6.47 -12.00 10.07
CA PRO A 130 5.65 -11.18 9.18
C PRO A 130 6.43 -10.35 8.15
N CYS A 131 7.65 -9.91 8.48
CA CYS A 131 8.52 -9.15 7.57
C CYS A 131 9.55 -10.02 6.86
N GLU A 132 9.64 -11.30 7.27
CA GLU A 132 10.67 -12.24 6.84
C GLU A 132 12.08 -11.64 6.93
N SER A 133 12.36 -10.98 8.07
CA SER A 133 13.60 -10.23 8.28
C SER A 133 14.29 -10.63 9.56
N PHE A 134 15.63 -10.65 9.51
CA PHE A 134 16.49 -10.93 10.64
C PHE A 134 16.96 -9.64 11.29
N PHE A 135 17.06 -9.68 12.62
CA PHE A 135 17.53 -8.57 13.44
C PHE A 135 18.46 -9.07 14.55
N THR A 136 19.44 -8.27 14.91
CA THR A 136 20.16 -8.44 16.17
C THR A 136 19.29 -7.90 17.31
N GLU A 137 19.55 -8.32 18.55
CA GLU A 137 18.83 -7.80 19.71
C GLU A 137 18.93 -6.27 19.83
N SER A 138 20.08 -5.70 19.45
CA SER A 138 20.30 -4.25 19.46
C SER A 138 19.51 -3.47 18.40
N GLN A 139 19.03 -4.13 17.36
CA GLN A 139 18.21 -3.52 16.32
C GLN A 139 16.72 -3.52 16.65
N LEU A 140 16.30 -4.27 17.66
CA LEU A 140 14.91 -4.29 18.09
C LEU A 140 14.53 -2.99 18.81
N VAL A 141 13.32 -2.53 18.58
CA VAL A 141 12.73 -1.40 19.31
C VAL A 141 11.75 -1.98 20.35
N ASP A 142 12.07 -1.81 21.63
CA ASP A 142 11.31 -2.40 22.74
C ASP A 142 11.09 -3.93 22.59
N GLY A 143 12.10 -4.66 22.11
CA GLY A 143 12.03 -6.10 21.85
C GLY A 143 11.21 -6.52 20.64
N LYS A 144 10.82 -5.57 19.78
CA LYS A 144 9.98 -5.78 18.61
C LYS A 144 10.69 -5.41 17.31
N CYS A 145 10.15 -5.92 16.21
CA CYS A 145 10.63 -5.62 14.87
C CYS A 145 10.59 -4.10 14.60
N PRO A 146 11.69 -3.48 14.19
CA PRO A 146 11.72 -2.06 13.88
C PRO A 146 10.86 -1.67 12.67
N ASP A 147 10.63 -2.62 11.74
CA ASP A 147 9.90 -2.36 10.50
C ASP A 147 8.36 -2.44 10.70
N CYS A 148 7.87 -3.40 11.49
CA CYS A 148 6.42 -3.63 11.62
C CYS A 148 5.89 -3.58 13.06
N GLY A 149 6.74 -3.42 14.08
CA GLY A 149 6.35 -3.33 15.48
C GLY A 149 5.87 -4.64 16.12
N ARG A 150 5.94 -5.78 15.41
CA ARG A 150 5.51 -7.09 15.93
C ARG A 150 6.63 -7.80 16.69
N PRO A 151 6.30 -8.74 17.60
CA PRO A 151 7.31 -9.54 18.29
C PRO A 151 8.19 -10.32 17.31
N CYS A 152 9.49 -10.39 17.60
CA CYS A 152 10.44 -11.24 16.91
C CYS A 152 10.70 -12.51 17.75
N GLN A 153 11.02 -13.61 17.09
CA GLN A 153 11.32 -14.89 17.74
C GLN A 153 12.81 -15.20 17.63
N PRO A 154 13.44 -15.80 18.65
CA PRO A 154 14.81 -16.28 18.56
C PRO A 154 14.93 -17.29 17.42
N ALA A 155 15.94 -17.16 16.59
CA ALA A 155 16.24 -18.10 15.52
C ALA A 155 17.73 -18.47 15.57
N LYS A 156 17.99 -19.78 15.52
CA LYS A 156 19.34 -20.33 15.45
C LYS A 156 19.34 -21.46 14.45
N GLU A 157 19.98 -21.20 13.30
CA GLU A 157 20.04 -22.19 12.21
C GLU A 157 21.34 -22.09 11.41
N GLU A 158 21.74 -23.18 10.77
CA GLU A 158 22.76 -23.15 9.74
C GLU A 158 22.19 -22.41 8.53
N ALA A 159 22.96 -21.46 7.97
CA ALA A 159 22.50 -20.65 6.86
C ALA A 159 23.68 -20.23 5.95
N TYR A 160 23.35 -19.81 4.76
CA TYR A 160 24.27 -19.11 3.88
C TYR A 160 24.16 -17.59 4.08
N PHE A 161 25.31 -16.92 4.05
CA PHE A 161 25.43 -15.46 4.20
C PHE A 161 26.03 -14.84 2.96
N PHE A 162 25.47 -13.70 2.56
CA PHE A 162 26.02 -12.88 1.49
C PHE A 162 26.83 -11.71 2.08
N ARG A 163 28.04 -11.46 1.56
CA ARG A 163 28.98 -10.43 2.05
C ARG A 163 28.55 -9.02 1.62
N MET A 164 27.51 -8.48 2.24
CA MET A 164 27.00 -7.13 1.99
C MET A 164 28.08 -6.07 2.25
N SER A 165 28.83 -6.25 3.32
CA SER A 165 29.91 -5.34 3.76
C SER A 165 30.97 -5.09 2.69
N LYS A 166 31.27 -6.10 1.84
CA LYS A 166 32.23 -6.00 0.74
C LYS A 166 31.86 -4.91 -0.29
N TYR A 167 30.58 -4.59 -0.44
CA TYR A 167 30.07 -3.70 -1.49
C TYR A 167 29.59 -2.36 -0.94
N ALA A 168 29.57 -2.15 0.37
CA ALA A 168 28.99 -0.97 1.02
C ALA A 168 29.60 0.34 0.51
N ASP A 169 30.93 0.47 0.51
CA ASP A 169 31.63 1.68 0.08
C ASP A 169 31.35 2.01 -1.39
N ARG A 170 31.31 0.97 -2.24
CA ARG A 170 30.99 1.13 -3.68
C ARG A 170 29.57 1.62 -3.87
N LEU A 171 28.62 1.14 -3.08
CA LEU A 171 27.23 1.61 -3.13
C LEU A 171 27.09 3.05 -2.63
N ILE A 172 27.75 3.40 -1.52
CA ILE A 172 27.79 4.78 -1.01
C ILE A 172 28.32 5.74 -2.07
N GLN A 173 29.43 5.37 -2.71
CA GLN A 173 29.99 6.17 -3.79
C GLN A 173 29.00 6.32 -4.96
N TYR A 174 28.37 5.23 -5.39
CA TYR A 174 27.37 5.27 -6.46
C TYR A 174 26.20 6.20 -6.14
N ILE A 175 25.65 6.14 -4.91
CA ILE A 175 24.54 7.00 -4.48
C ILE A 175 24.96 8.48 -4.49
N ASN A 176 26.19 8.78 -4.08
CA ASN A 176 26.69 10.16 -4.08
C ASN A 176 26.92 10.70 -5.52
N ASP A 177 27.39 9.85 -6.42
CA ASP A 177 27.63 10.22 -7.82
C ASP A 177 26.32 10.31 -8.64
N ASN A 178 25.25 9.66 -8.16
CA ASN A 178 23.94 9.62 -8.81
C ASN A 178 22.84 10.13 -7.88
N PRO A 179 22.70 11.46 -7.71
CA PRO A 179 21.78 12.04 -6.71
C PRO A 179 20.32 11.73 -6.94
N ASP A 180 19.91 11.39 -8.17
CA ASP A 180 18.55 11.02 -8.52
C ASP A 180 18.26 9.51 -8.41
N PHE A 181 19.24 8.70 -8.01
CA PHE A 181 19.08 7.25 -7.91
C PHE A 181 18.00 6.84 -6.93
N ILE A 182 17.94 7.47 -5.75
CA ILE A 182 16.91 7.21 -4.73
C ILE A 182 16.02 8.43 -4.58
N GLN A 183 14.73 8.28 -4.83
CA GLN A 183 13.72 9.31 -4.72
C GLN A 183 12.54 8.84 -3.82
N PRO A 184 11.93 9.73 -3.03
CA PRO A 184 12.31 11.11 -2.71
C PRO A 184 13.65 11.23 -1.97
N GLU A 185 14.20 12.44 -1.87
CA GLU A 185 15.48 12.68 -1.20
C GLU A 185 15.48 12.28 0.28
N SER A 186 14.34 12.42 0.97
CA SER A 186 14.17 11.94 2.35
C SER A 186 14.47 10.45 2.49
N ARG A 187 14.10 9.63 1.50
CA ARG A 187 14.39 8.18 1.49
C ARG A 187 15.87 7.91 1.26
N LYS A 188 16.52 8.68 0.38
CA LYS A 188 17.98 8.61 0.23
C LYS A 188 18.68 8.88 1.56
N ASN A 189 18.30 9.96 2.25
CA ASN A 189 18.89 10.33 3.55
C ASN A 189 18.64 9.27 4.61
N GLU A 190 17.46 8.68 4.66
CA GLU A 190 17.13 7.57 5.56
C GLU A 190 18.04 6.35 5.31
N MET A 191 18.19 5.92 4.06
CA MET A 191 19.03 4.77 3.70
C MET A 191 20.51 5.01 3.99
N MET A 192 21.01 6.21 3.69
CA MET A 192 22.38 6.59 3.96
C MET A 192 22.67 6.61 5.48
N ASN A 193 21.87 7.33 6.25
CA ASN A 193 22.15 7.59 7.66
C ASN A 193 21.84 6.40 8.57
N ASN A 194 20.78 5.65 8.28
CA ASN A 194 20.34 4.59 9.18
C ASN A 194 20.96 3.22 8.87
N PHE A 195 21.41 2.99 7.63
CA PHE A 195 21.89 1.68 7.21
C PHE A 195 23.30 1.68 6.63
N LEU A 196 23.62 2.58 5.70
CA LEU A 196 24.89 2.51 4.96
C LEU A 196 26.07 3.09 5.77
N LEU A 197 25.92 4.29 6.33
CA LEU A 197 27.00 4.95 7.10
C LEU A 197 27.33 4.26 8.41
N PRO A 198 26.38 3.64 9.14
CA PRO A 198 26.71 2.81 10.30
C PRO A 198 27.46 1.52 9.96
N GLY A 199 27.47 1.11 8.68
CA GLY A 199 28.08 -0.12 8.20
C GLY A 199 27.06 -1.26 8.01
N LEU A 200 27.22 -1.99 6.92
CA LEU A 200 26.37 -3.14 6.59
C LEU A 200 26.92 -4.42 7.20
N GLN A 201 26.01 -5.22 7.75
CA GLN A 201 26.30 -6.59 8.15
C GLN A 201 26.00 -7.53 6.97
N ASP A 202 26.62 -8.72 6.98
CA ASP A 202 26.38 -9.74 5.98
C ASP A 202 24.95 -10.28 6.10
N LEU A 203 24.31 -10.50 4.97
CA LEU A 203 22.90 -10.87 4.89
C LEU A 203 22.73 -12.40 4.87
N CYS A 204 21.89 -12.94 5.74
CA CYS A 204 21.44 -14.32 5.64
C CYS A 204 20.61 -14.51 4.37
N VAL A 205 21.03 -15.42 3.48
CA VAL A 205 20.41 -15.65 2.15
C VAL A 205 19.86 -17.05 1.94
N SER A 206 19.78 -17.84 3.01
CA SER A 206 19.08 -19.14 2.98
C SER A 206 18.39 -19.45 4.29
N ARG A 207 17.44 -20.38 4.24
CA ARG A 207 16.68 -20.88 5.40
C ARG A 207 16.58 -22.39 5.36
N THR A 208 16.47 -23.01 6.55
CA THR A 208 16.25 -24.45 6.74
C THR A 208 14.97 -24.74 7.54
N SER A 209 14.34 -23.70 8.08
CA SER A 209 13.18 -23.82 8.99
C SER A 209 11.84 -24.03 8.28
N PHE A 210 11.77 -23.92 6.95
CA PHE A 210 10.61 -24.18 6.11
C PHE A 210 11.04 -24.71 4.74
N SER A 211 10.10 -25.24 3.96
CA SER A 211 10.39 -25.94 2.70
C SER A 211 9.86 -25.22 1.46
N TRP A 212 8.88 -24.32 1.61
CA TRP A 212 8.30 -23.60 0.49
C TRP A 212 9.17 -22.43 0.03
N GLY A 213 10.05 -22.73 -0.91
CA GLY A 213 11.03 -21.79 -1.50
C GLY A 213 11.88 -22.48 -2.54
N ILE A 214 12.74 -21.75 -3.22
CA ILE A 214 13.66 -22.28 -4.24
C ILE A 214 14.78 -23.03 -3.53
N PRO A 215 14.96 -24.35 -3.75
CA PRO A 215 16.03 -25.09 -3.09
C PRO A 215 17.40 -24.66 -3.61
N VAL A 216 18.38 -24.61 -2.71
CA VAL A 216 19.80 -24.43 -3.11
C VAL A 216 20.27 -25.70 -3.81
N ASP A 217 20.60 -25.62 -5.08
CA ASP A 217 20.84 -26.77 -5.97
C ASP A 217 21.88 -27.75 -5.42
N PHE A 218 22.99 -27.26 -4.86
CA PHE A 218 24.07 -28.07 -4.29
C PHE A 218 23.91 -28.41 -2.79
N ASP A 219 22.90 -27.86 -2.12
CA ASP A 219 22.56 -28.12 -0.71
C ASP A 219 21.03 -28.03 -0.46
N PRO A 220 20.25 -29.03 -0.92
CA PRO A 220 18.78 -28.97 -0.93
C PRO A 220 18.11 -28.90 0.44
N LYS A 221 18.88 -28.94 1.54
CA LYS A 221 18.35 -28.67 2.87
C LYS A 221 18.01 -27.21 3.09
N HIS A 222 18.60 -26.34 2.27
CA HIS A 222 18.39 -24.90 2.31
C HIS A 222 17.47 -24.46 1.18
N VAL A 223 16.57 -23.56 1.47
CA VAL A 223 15.84 -22.76 0.48
C VAL A 223 16.43 -21.37 0.41
N VAL A 224 16.43 -20.79 -0.78
CA VAL A 224 16.92 -19.43 -1.01
C VAL A 224 16.05 -18.43 -0.25
N TYR A 225 16.69 -17.45 0.39
CA TYR A 225 16.01 -16.39 1.12
C TYR A 225 15.17 -15.52 0.18
N VAL A 226 13.96 -15.21 0.61
CA VAL A 226 12.92 -14.57 -0.19
C VAL A 226 13.38 -13.30 -0.92
N TRP A 227 14.23 -12.47 -0.31
CA TRP A 227 14.69 -11.24 -0.96
C TRP A 227 15.71 -11.45 -2.08
N LEU A 228 16.54 -12.49 -2.02
CA LEU A 228 17.41 -12.84 -3.16
C LEU A 228 16.56 -13.42 -4.31
N ASP A 229 15.56 -14.22 -3.98
CA ASP A 229 14.56 -14.73 -4.91
C ASP A 229 13.76 -13.55 -5.53
N ALA A 230 13.01 -12.83 -4.71
CA ALA A 230 12.10 -11.79 -5.18
C ALA A 230 12.79 -10.70 -6.01
N LEU A 231 13.95 -10.18 -5.57
CA LEU A 231 14.61 -9.07 -6.26
C LEU A 231 15.14 -9.45 -7.65
N THR A 232 15.52 -10.71 -7.86
CA THR A 232 16.03 -11.15 -9.18
C THR A 232 14.94 -11.22 -10.25
N ASN A 233 13.65 -11.11 -9.89
CA ASN A 233 12.56 -11.05 -10.87
C ASN A 233 12.76 -9.97 -11.94
N TYR A 234 13.38 -8.84 -11.56
CA TYR A 234 13.56 -7.69 -12.45
C TYR A 234 14.47 -7.97 -13.64
N ILE A 235 15.35 -8.94 -13.52
CA ILE A 235 16.23 -9.39 -14.62
C ILE A 235 15.73 -10.68 -15.26
N THR A 236 15.23 -11.63 -14.49
CA THR A 236 14.72 -12.90 -15.02
C THR A 236 13.50 -12.71 -15.91
N GLY A 237 12.62 -11.76 -15.58
CA GLY A 237 11.46 -11.39 -16.41
C GLY A 237 11.83 -10.78 -17.76
N LEU A 238 13.09 -10.37 -17.96
CA LEU A 238 13.67 -9.94 -19.23
C LEU A 238 14.44 -11.04 -19.95
N GLY A 239 14.56 -12.24 -19.37
CA GLY A 239 15.33 -13.33 -19.94
C GLY A 239 16.84 -13.22 -19.68
N TYR A 240 17.21 -12.77 -18.47
CA TYR A 240 18.61 -12.83 -18.01
C TYR A 240 19.09 -14.28 -17.95
N GLU A 241 20.29 -14.54 -18.45
CA GLU A 241 20.96 -15.84 -18.35
C GLU A 241 22.29 -15.71 -17.59
N CYS A 242 22.39 -16.41 -16.46
CA CYS A 242 23.50 -16.27 -15.52
C CYS A 242 24.84 -16.77 -16.08
N TYR A 243 24.85 -17.85 -16.87
CA TYR A 243 26.04 -18.50 -17.42
C TYR A 243 26.10 -18.51 -18.94
N GLY A 244 25.27 -17.72 -19.60
CA GLY A 244 25.17 -17.69 -21.04
C GLY A 244 24.87 -16.31 -21.59
N GLU A 245 24.39 -16.29 -22.81
CA GLU A 245 23.93 -15.06 -23.46
C GLU A 245 22.49 -14.79 -23.06
N SER A 246 22.25 -13.63 -22.45
CA SER A 246 20.90 -13.19 -22.07
C SER A 246 20.04 -12.87 -23.30
N GLY A 247 18.72 -13.00 -23.13
CA GLY A 247 17.73 -12.74 -24.16
C GLY A 247 17.71 -11.29 -24.67
N GLU A 248 17.07 -11.09 -25.83
CA GLU A 248 17.01 -9.78 -26.51
C GLU A 248 16.30 -8.71 -25.66
N LEU A 249 15.30 -9.10 -24.84
CA LEU A 249 14.61 -8.16 -23.95
C LEU A 249 15.56 -7.62 -22.87
N PHE A 250 16.39 -8.49 -22.29
CA PHE A 250 17.40 -8.06 -21.32
C PHE A 250 18.41 -7.10 -21.95
N LYS A 251 18.95 -7.44 -23.09
CA LYS A 251 19.90 -6.58 -23.82
C LYS A 251 19.31 -5.22 -24.17
N LYS A 252 18.02 -5.17 -24.50
CA LYS A 252 17.32 -3.95 -24.90
C LYS A 252 16.91 -3.07 -23.75
N TYR A 253 16.38 -3.64 -22.65
CA TYR A 253 15.71 -2.88 -21.61
C TYR A 253 16.51 -2.75 -20.31
N TRP A 254 17.46 -3.66 -20.02
CA TRP A 254 18.29 -3.52 -18.83
C TRP A 254 19.43 -2.49 -19.03
N PRO A 255 19.75 -1.60 -18.08
CA PRO A 255 19.18 -1.48 -16.75
C PRO A 255 17.81 -0.77 -16.72
N ALA A 256 17.01 -1.08 -15.69
CA ALA A 256 15.73 -0.44 -15.49
C ALA A 256 15.85 1.08 -15.37
N ASP A 257 14.92 1.80 -16.01
CA ASP A 257 14.83 3.25 -15.89
C ASP A 257 14.19 3.66 -14.55
N LEU A 258 13.20 2.87 -14.08
CA LEU A 258 12.50 3.13 -12.83
C LEU A 258 12.05 1.83 -12.16
N HIS A 259 12.49 1.63 -10.92
CA HIS A 259 11.83 0.75 -9.97
C HIS A 259 10.91 1.59 -9.08
N LEU A 260 9.61 1.36 -9.18
CA LEU A 260 8.59 2.04 -8.39
C LEU A 260 8.09 1.06 -7.32
N ILE A 261 8.26 1.42 -6.06
CA ILE A 261 8.05 0.52 -4.94
C ILE A 261 7.48 1.27 -3.72
N GLY A 262 6.84 0.55 -2.79
CA GLY A 262 6.44 1.12 -1.51
C GLY A 262 7.63 1.52 -0.63
N LYS A 263 7.51 2.61 0.13
CA LYS A 263 8.57 3.09 1.02
C LYS A 263 9.00 2.08 2.08
N ASP A 264 8.15 1.13 2.43
CA ASP A 264 8.39 0.07 3.42
C ASP A 264 9.43 -0.97 2.96
N ILE A 265 9.61 -1.12 1.64
CA ILE A 265 10.59 -2.06 1.07
C ILE A 265 11.73 -1.35 0.34
N ILE A 266 11.90 -0.04 0.57
CA ILE A 266 12.93 0.75 -0.11
C ILE A 266 14.34 0.27 0.22
N ARG A 267 14.58 -0.19 1.45
CA ARG A 267 15.88 -0.74 1.87
C ARG A 267 16.33 -1.90 0.99
N PHE A 268 15.42 -2.80 0.66
CA PHE A 268 15.72 -3.96 -0.16
C PHE A 268 16.06 -3.59 -1.60
N HIS A 269 15.41 -2.55 -2.14
CA HIS A 269 15.58 -2.10 -3.53
C HIS A 269 16.73 -1.11 -3.72
N THR A 270 17.17 -0.44 -2.66
CA THR A 270 18.24 0.57 -2.73
C THR A 270 19.54 0.13 -2.09
N ILE A 271 19.52 -0.94 -1.29
CA ILE A 271 20.72 -1.52 -0.66
C ILE A 271 20.94 -2.96 -1.16
N TYR A 272 20.02 -3.89 -0.92
CA TYR A 272 20.22 -5.31 -1.26
C TYR A 272 20.32 -5.52 -2.76
N TRP A 273 19.36 -5.04 -3.52
CA TRP A 273 19.30 -5.21 -4.96
C TRP A 273 20.52 -4.62 -5.69
N PRO A 274 20.92 -3.37 -5.47
CA PRO A 274 22.14 -2.84 -6.07
C PRO A 274 23.39 -3.65 -5.73
N ILE A 275 23.50 -4.13 -4.49
CA ILE A 275 24.65 -4.93 -4.07
C ILE A 275 24.67 -6.29 -4.76
N PHE A 276 23.52 -6.98 -4.91
CA PHE A 276 23.44 -8.22 -5.67
C PHE A 276 23.84 -7.99 -7.13
N LEU A 277 23.38 -6.90 -7.74
CA LEU A 277 23.77 -6.53 -9.11
C LEU A 277 25.28 -6.24 -9.23
N MET A 278 25.87 -5.54 -8.26
CA MET A 278 27.32 -5.30 -8.22
C MET A 278 28.10 -6.61 -8.11
N ALA A 279 27.61 -7.57 -7.34
CA ALA A 279 28.23 -8.88 -7.19
C ALA A 279 28.09 -9.73 -8.46
N LEU A 280 27.05 -9.51 -9.24
CA LEU A 280 26.82 -10.15 -10.53
C LEU A 280 27.52 -9.42 -11.70
N ASP A 281 28.20 -8.31 -11.42
CA ASP A 281 28.85 -7.44 -12.41
C ASP A 281 27.84 -6.86 -13.44
N LEU A 282 26.60 -6.57 -12.98
CA LEU A 282 25.52 -5.99 -13.77
C LEU A 282 25.37 -4.47 -13.50
N PRO A 283 24.94 -3.69 -14.49
CA PRO A 283 24.62 -2.28 -14.28
C PRO A 283 23.42 -2.12 -13.35
N LEU A 284 23.43 -1.03 -12.56
CA LEU A 284 22.38 -0.73 -11.60
C LEU A 284 21.18 -0.03 -12.26
N PRO A 285 19.97 -0.13 -11.69
CA PRO A 285 18.82 0.66 -12.11
C PRO A 285 19.14 2.16 -12.06
N LYS A 286 18.54 2.93 -12.96
CA LYS A 286 18.79 4.38 -13.03
C LYS A 286 18.12 5.12 -11.86
N GLN A 287 16.91 4.68 -11.45
CA GLN A 287 16.16 5.30 -10.37
C GLN A 287 15.30 4.29 -9.62
N VAL A 288 15.22 4.48 -8.31
CA VAL A 288 14.26 3.81 -7.41
C VAL A 288 13.41 4.89 -6.75
N PHE A 289 12.09 4.82 -6.94
CA PHE A 289 11.14 5.71 -6.32
C PHE A 289 10.34 4.97 -5.24
N GLY A 290 10.56 5.38 -3.98
CA GLY A 290 9.82 4.87 -2.84
C GLY A 290 8.57 5.71 -2.58
N HIS A 291 7.42 5.28 -3.11
CA HIS A 291 6.17 6.01 -2.94
C HIS A 291 5.63 5.91 -1.50
N PRO A 292 4.91 6.95 -1.02
CA PRO A 292 4.32 6.96 0.31
C PRO A 292 3.15 5.96 0.44
N TRP A 293 2.68 5.76 1.67
CA TRP A 293 1.53 4.92 1.96
C TRP A 293 0.21 5.65 1.72
N LEU A 294 -0.79 4.90 1.33
CA LEU A 294 -2.18 5.33 1.35
C LEU A 294 -2.83 4.82 2.65
N LEU A 295 -3.19 5.76 3.52
CA LEU A 295 -3.77 5.51 4.83
C LEU A 295 -5.29 5.62 4.77
N GLN A 296 -6.00 4.93 5.67
CA GLN A 296 -7.41 5.15 5.89
C GLN A 296 -7.61 5.77 7.28
N GLY A 297 -8.23 6.96 7.32
CA GLY A 297 -8.37 7.71 8.55
C GLY A 297 -7.01 7.94 9.23
N ASP A 298 -6.90 7.60 10.51
CA ASP A 298 -5.72 7.86 11.32
C ASP A 298 -4.60 6.81 11.20
N GLY A 299 -4.72 5.82 10.29
CA GLY A 299 -3.73 4.76 10.30
C GLY A 299 -3.61 3.89 9.06
N LYS A 300 -2.58 3.03 9.10
CA LYS A 300 -2.33 2.03 8.06
C LYS A 300 -3.48 1.03 7.98
N MET A 301 -3.93 0.71 6.76
CA MET A 301 -4.93 -0.31 6.51
C MET A 301 -4.43 -1.69 6.99
N SER A 302 -5.28 -2.39 7.74
CA SER A 302 -4.98 -3.72 8.28
C SER A 302 -6.23 -4.57 8.34
N LYS A 303 -6.14 -5.82 7.87
CA LYS A 303 -7.26 -6.79 7.94
C LYS A 303 -7.76 -7.01 9.37
N SER A 304 -6.83 -7.04 10.34
CA SER A 304 -7.17 -7.20 11.76
C SER A 304 -7.90 -6.00 12.39
N LYS A 305 -7.80 -4.82 11.77
CA LYS A 305 -8.54 -3.62 12.19
C LYS A 305 -9.88 -3.45 11.48
N GLY A 306 -10.18 -4.28 10.48
CA GLY A 306 -11.40 -4.17 9.68
C GLY A 306 -11.50 -2.89 8.82
N ASN A 307 -10.38 -2.15 8.67
CA ASN A 307 -10.34 -0.86 7.97
C ASN A 307 -9.75 -0.97 6.55
N VAL A 308 -9.89 -2.10 5.89
CA VAL A 308 -9.34 -2.31 4.54
C VAL A 308 -10.35 -1.90 3.48
N ILE A 309 -9.90 -1.05 2.56
CA ILE A 309 -10.65 -0.69 1.35
C ILE A 309 -10.03 -1.46 0.17
N TYR A 310 -10.86 -2.11 -0.63
CA TYR A 310 -10.45 -2.85 -1.81
C TYR A 310 -10.80 -2.09 -3.09
N ALA A 311 -10.01 -2.32 -4.14
CA ALA A 311 -10.17 -1.61 -5.40
C ALA A 311 -11.50 -1.95 -6.11
N ASP A 312 -11.93 -3.21 -6.08
CA ASP A 312 -13.19 -3.64 -6.67
C ASP A 312 -14.40 -2.96 -6.01
N ASP A 313 -14.41 -2.79 -4.69
CA ASP A 313 -15.47 -2.04 -4.00
C ASP A 313 -15.56 -0.59 -4.48
N LEU A 314 -14.40 0.03 -4.65
CA LEU A 314 -14.35 1.41 -5.16
C LEU A 314 -14.79 1.47 -6.63
N VAL A 315 -14.41 0.50 -7.44
CA VAL A 315 -14.82 0.44 -8.85
C VAL A 315 -16.32 0.25 -8.98
N ASP A 316 -16.93 -0.59 -8.16
CA ASP A 316 -18.39 -0.80 -8.15
C ASP A 316 -19.17 0.46 -7.77
N LEU A 317 -18.61 1.30 -6.88
CA LEU A 317 -19.23 2.55 -6.43
C LEU A 317 -18.98 3.74 -7.37
N PHE A 318 -17.78 3.85 -7.93
CA PHE A 318 -17.30 5.06 -8.60
C PHE A 318 -16.87 4.85 -10.06
N GLY A 319 -16.61 3.62 -10.48
CA GLY A 319 -16.00 3.28 -11.77
C GLY A 319 -14.48 3.37 -11.79
N VAL A 320 -13.85 2.69 -12.74
CA VAL A 320 -12.39 2.50 -12.82
C VAL A 320 -11.62 3.83 -12.84
N ASP A 321 -11.99 4.72 -13.78
CA ASP A 321 -11.24 5.96 -13.96
C ASP A 321 -11.41 6.95 -12.80
N ALA A 322 -12.54 6.91 -12.07
CA ALA A 322 -12.69 7.69 -10.85
C ALA A 322 -11.75 7.17 -9.75
N VAL A 323 -11.63 5.84 -9.60
CA VAL A 323 -10.68 5.26 -8.65
C VAL A 323 -9.23 5.58 -9.04
N ARG A 324 -8.88 5.50 -10.34
CA ARG A 324 -7.57 5.93 -10.83
C ARG A 324 -7.30 7.41 -10.50
N TYR A 325 -8.30 8.28 -10.73
CA TYR A 325 -8.20 9.68 -10.36
C TYR A 325 -7.88 9.86 -8.88
N PHE A 326 -8.63 9.19 -7.98
CA PHE A 326 -8.44 9.33 -6.53
C PHE A 326 -7.03 8.93 -6.09
N VAL A 327 -6.58 7.74 -6.49
CA VAL A 327 -5.27 7.24 -6.05
C VAL A 327 -4.09 7.98 -6.68
N LEU A 328 -4.27 8.59 -7.86
CA LEU A 328 -3.22 9.38 -8.52
C LEU A 328 -3.20 10.85 -8.07
N HIS A 329 -4.36 11.44 -7.79
CA HIS A 329 -4.49 12.87 -7.45
C HIS A 329 -4.27 13.14 -5.96
N GLU A 330 -4.79 12.27 -5.07
CA GLU A 330 -4.76 12.49 -3.62
C GLU A 330 -3.46 12.01 -2.95
N MET A 331 -2.56 11.39 -3.72
CA MET A 331 -1.29 10.92 -3.17
C MET A 331 -0.19 11.98 -3.34
N PRO A 332 0.29 12.57 -2.22
CA PRO A 332 1.44 13.48 -2.26
C PRO A 332 2.71 12.76 -2.75
N PHE A 333 3.69 13.53 -3.23
CA PHE A 333 4.95 12.95 -3.71
C PHE A 333 5.78 12.27 -2.62
N GLU A 334 5.75 12.77 -1.40
CA GLU A 334 6.67 12.37 -0.33
C GLU A 334 5.96 11.94 0.95
N ASN A 335 4.86 12.60 1.29
CA ASN A 335 4.09 12.33 2.51
C ASN A 335 2.99 11.30 2.25
N ASP A 336 2.58 10.60 3.29
CA ASP A 336 1.46 9.66 3.20
C ASP A 336 0.16 10.37 2.82
N GLY A 337 -0.61 9.73 1.96
CA GLY A 337 -1.94 10.18 1.58
C GLY A 337 -3.00 9.55 2.48
N VAL A 338 -4.15 10.21 2.61
CA VAL A 338 -5.29 9.71 3.37
C VAL A 338 -6.49 9.56 2.45
N ILE A 339 -7.16 8.42 2.51
CA ILE A 339 -8.41 8.16 1.79
C ILE A 339 -9.55 8.03 2.81
N THR A 340 -10.66 8.74 2.54
CA THR A 340 -11.92 8.61 3.28
C THR A 340 -13.07 8.57 2.29
N TRP A 341 -14.20 7.98 2.68
CA TRP A 341 -15.38 7.93 1.83
C TRP A 341 -15.91 9.33 1.49
N ASP A 342 -15.89 10.25 2.45
CA ASP A 342 -16.28 11.64 2.24
C ASP A 342 -15.40 12.34 1.20
N LEU A 343 -14.08 12.14 1.26
CA LEU A 343 -13.15 12.69 0.28
C LEU A 343 -13.41 12.13 -1.12
N LEU A 344 -13.68 10.83 -1.24
CA LEU A 344 -14.01 10.21 -2.52
C LEU A 344 -15.27 10.81 -3.14
N VAL A 345 -16.33 10.98 -2.35
CA VAL A 345 -17.58 11.62 -2.81
C VAL A 345 -17.35 13.09 -3.15
N GLU A 346 -16.57 13.82 -2.36
CA GLU A 346 -16.21 15.21 -2.64
C GLU A 346 -15.49 15.34 -3.99
N ARG A 347 -14.46 14.53 -4.24
CA ARG A 347 -13.71 14.55 -5.50
C ARG A 347 -14.57 14.13 -6.69
N MET A 348 -15.39 13.11 -6.51
CA MET A 348 -16.34 12.70 -7.55
C MET A 348 -17.25 13.85 -7.94
N ASN A 349 -17.80 14.57 -6.98
CA ASN A 349 -18.75 15.64 -7.22
C ASN A 349 -18.09 16.94 -7.71
N SER A 350 -16.99 17.37 -7.07
CA SER A 350 -16.36 18.67 -7.38
C SER A 350 -15.49 18.62 -8.61
N ASP A 351 -14.63 17.61 -8.74
CA ASP A 351 -13.64 17.58 -9.79
C ASP A 351 -14.14 16.82 -11.02
N LEU A 352 -14.64 15.59 -10.83
CA LEU A 352 -15.04 14.74 -11.94
C LEU A 352 -16.40 15.14 -12.52
N ALA A 353 -17.45 15.26 -11.71
CA ALA A 353 -18.78 15.62 -12.20
C ALA A 353 -18.89 17.10 -12.55
N ASN A 354 -18.50 18.02 -11.64
CA ASN A 354 -18.69 19.45 -11.89
C ASN A 354 -17.64 20.05 -12.81
N THR A 355 -16.34 19.84 -12.52
CA THR A 355 -15.27 20.51 -13.30
C THR A 355 -15.13 19.88 -14.68
N LEU A 356 -15.06 18.55 -14.81
CA LEU A 356 -14.84 17.87 -16.08
C LEU A 356 -16.15 17.47 -16.78
N GLY A 357 -17.00 16.69 -16.13
CA GLY A 357 -18.20 16.14 -16.74
C GLY A 357 -19.18 17.22 -17.19
N ASN A 358 -19.43 18.20 -16.32
CA ASN A 358 -20.30 19.33 -16.65
C ASN A 358 -19.72 20.24 -17.75
N LEU A 359 -18.38 20.45 -17.79
CA LEU A 359 -17.73 21.19 -18.86
C LEU A 359 -17.99 20.56 -20.23
N VAL A 360 -17.73 19.25 -20.36
CA VAL A 360 -17.92 18.51 -21.61
C VAL A 360 -19.39 18.53 -22.02
N ASN A 361 -20.29 18.22 -21.10
CA ASN A 361 -21.73 18.20 -21.37
C ASN A 361 -22.28 19.58 -21.76
N ARG A 362 -21.92 20.65 -21.05
CA ARG A 362 -22.34 22.04 -21.39
C ARG A 362 -21.85 22.44 -22.78
N THR A 363 -20.59 22.16 -23.11
CA THR A 363 -20.00 22.49 -24.40
C THR A 363 -20.75 21.80 -25.54
N ILE A 364 -21.01 20.49 -25.43
CA ILE A 364 -21.76 19.71 -26.43
C ILE A 364 -23.22 20.20 -26.50
N SER A 365 -23.86 20.41 -25.36
CA SER A 365 -25.25 20.87 -25.31
C SER A 365 -25.43 22.25 -25.96
N MET A 366 -24.49 23.19 -25.73
CA MET A 366 -24.52 24.50 -26.40
C MET A 366 -24.26 24.38 -27.90
N SER A 367 -23.32 23.54 -28.33
CA SER A 367 -23.05 23.28 -29.75
C SER A 367 -24.26 22.71 -30.43
N ASN A 368 -24.95 21.73 -29.84
CA ASN A 368 -26.19 21.17 -30.37
C ASN A 368 -27.32 22.21 -30.43
N LYS A 369 -27.50 22.98 -29.37
CA LYS A 369 -28.58 23.97 -29.26
C LYS A 369 -28.44 25.10 -30.25
N TYR A 370 -27.24 25.62 -30.45
CA TYR A 370 -27.03 26.84 -31.22
C TYR A 370 -26.62 26.59 -32.66
N PHE A 371 -25.93 25.47 -32.94
CA PHE A 371 -25.37 25.15 -34.26
C PHE A 371 -25.65 23.70 -34.71
N ASN A 372 -26.69 23.05 -34.21
CA ASN A 372 -27.02 21.65 -34.53
C ASN A 372 -25.80 20.70 -34.37
N GLY A 373 -24.97 20.97 -33.40
CA GLY A 373 -23.76 20.21 -33.09
C GLY A 373 -22.53 20.56 -33.92
N VAL A 374 -22.64 21.41 -34.94
CA VAL A 374 -21.50 21.81 -35.76
C VAL A 374 -20.62 22.78 -35.00
N VAL A 375 -19.33 22.49 -34.95
CA VAL A 375 -18.30 23.30 -34.30
C VAL A 375 -17.41 23.90 -35.37
N ALA A 376 -17.53 25.24 -35.56
CA ALA A 376 -16.82 25.97 -36.59
C ALA A 376 -16.01 27.12 -36.00
N ASN A 377 -14.81 27.32 -36.52
CA ASN A 377 -13.99 28.49 -36.15
C ASN A 377 -14.29 29.66 -37.12
N SER A 378 -14.99 30.65 -36.64
CA SER A 378 -15.28 31.88 -37.44
C SER A 378 -14.18 32.94 -37.34
N GLY A 379 -13.17 32.74 -36.48
CA GLY A 379 -12.04 33.64 -36.35
C GLY A 379 -12.32 34.97 -35.61
N VAL A 380 -13.52 35.14 -35.07
CA VAL A 380 -13.90 36.37 -34.32
C VAL A 380 -13.49 36.20 -32.87
N THR A 381 -12.41 36.90 -32.50
CA THR A 381 -11.76 36.76 -31.18
C THR A 381 -12.01 37.97 -30.27
N ASP A 382 -11.77 37.77 -28.97
CA ASP A 382 -11.68 38.84 -27.97
C ASP A 382 -10.52 38.59 -26.97
N GLY A 383 -10.41 39.45 -25.94
CA GLY A 383 -9.30 39.38 -24.97
C GLY A 383 -9.26 38.09 -24.14
N PHE A 384 -10.38 37.37 -23.98
CA PHE A 384 -10.45 36.13 -23.17
C PHE A 384 -9.87 34.92 -23.89
N ASP A 385 -9.88 34.94 -25.25
CA ASP A 385 -9.42 33.79 -26.06
C ASP A 385 -7.94 33.56 -25.88
N LYS A 386 -7.14 34.64 -25.88
CA LYS A 386 -5.68 34.53 -25.72
C LYS A 386 -5.29 33.87 -24.41
N ASP A 387 -5.93 34.26 -23.31
CA ASP A 387 -5.64 33.67 -22.00
C ASP A 387 -6.00 32.15 -21.94
N LEU A 388 -7.13 31.74 -22.57
CA LEU A 388 -7.49 30.32 -22.68
C LEU A 388 -6.45 29.57 -23.52
N MET A 389 -6.06 30.10 -24.67
CA MET A 389 -5.08 29.46 -25.57
C MET A 389 -3.71 29.34 -24.89
N ASP A 390 -3.26 30.41 -24.21
CA ASP A 390 -1.98 30.40 -23.49
C ASP A 390 -1.97 29.33 -22.38
N VAL A 391 -3.06 29.20 -21.60
CA VAL A 391 -3.20 28.15 -20.58
C VAL A 391 -3.22 26.76 -21.19
N ALA A 392 -3.94 26.56 -22.31
CA ALA A 392 -4.03 25.26 -22.98
C ALA A 392 -2.67 24.78 -23.51
N LEU A 393 -1.92 25.67 -24.15
CA LEU A 393 -0.58 25.36 -24.67
C LEU A 393 0.46 25.19 -23.57
N ASP A 394 0.36 25.95 -22.48
CA ASP A 394 1.27 25.85 -21.34
C ASP A 394 1.03 24.57 -20.50
N ALA A 395 -0.16 24.00 -20.57
CA ALA A 395 -0.52 22.79 -19.82
C ALA A 395 0.43 21.63 -20.13
N LYS A 396 0.74 21.37 -21.42
CA LYS A 396 1.72 20.34 -21.82
C LYS A 396 3.06 20.54 -21.10
N ARG A 397 3.63 21.73 -21.20
CA ARG A 397 4.95 22.05 -20.61
C ARG A 397 4.97 21.80 -19.11
N LYS A 398 3.89 22.22 -18.41
CA LYS A 398 3.75 22.00 -16.96
C LYS A 398 3.63 20.52 -16.62
N VAL A 399 2.75 19.79 -17.31
CA VAL A 399 2.56 18.35 -17.10
C VAL A 399 3.87 17.58 -17.32
N VAL A 400 4.56 17.80 -18.43
CA VAL A 400 5.85 17.16 -18.73
C VAL A 400 6.88 17.45 -17.63
N LYS A 401 6.95 18.70 -17.16
CA LYS A 401 7.86 19.08 -16.07
C LYS A 401 7.56 18.36 -14.76
N ARG A 402 6.28 18.14 -14.43
CA ARG A 402 5.87 17.40 -13.23
C ARG A 402 6.15 15.91 -13.38
N MET A 403 5.81 15.34 -14.53
CA MET A 403 6.02 13.92 -14.82
C MET A 403 7.51 13.55 -14.88
N ALA A 404 8.37 14.42 -15.37
CA ALA A 404 9.82 14.21 -15.34
C ALA A 404 10.40 14.08 -13.92
N LYS A 405 9.66 14.54 -12.91
CA LYS A 405 10.00 14.43 -11.48
C LYS A 405 9.11 13.43 -10.73
N LEU A 406 8.37 12.59 -11.43
CA LEU A 406 7.42 11.61 -10.89
C LEU A 406 6.31 12.23 -10.01
N ARG A 407 6.03 13.52 -10.17
CA ARG A 407 5.00 14.27 -9.44
C ARG A 407 3.64 14.14 -10.14
N VAL A 408 3.07 12.95 -10.09
CA VAL A 408 1.85 12.59 -10.84
C VAL A 408 0.64 13.41 -10.36
N ALA A 409 0.43 13.55 -9.06
CA ALA A 409 -0.67 14.35 -8.51
C ALA A 409 -0.59 15.83 -8.96
N ASP A 410 0.63 16.40 -8.96
CA ASP A 410 0.85 17.74 -9.45
C ASP A 410 0.56 17.87 -10.95
N ALA A 411 0.92 16.85 -11.74
CA ALA A 411 0.62 16.83 -13.18
C ALA A 411 -0.88 16.79 -13.45
N MET A 412 -1.64 15.97 -12.72
CA MET A 412 -3.09 15.95 -12.81
C MET A 412 -3.73 17.29 -12.41
N THR A 413 -3.20 17.93 -11.36
CA THR A 413 -3.62 19.28 -10.97
C THR A 413 -3.46 20.28 -12.11
N GLU A 414 -2.34 20.24 -12.85
CA GLU A 414 -2.13 21.14 -14.00
C GLU A 414 -3.15 20.85 -15.14
N ILE A 415 -3.53 19.61 -15.37
CA ILE A 415 -4.58 19.25 -16.34
C ILE A 415 -5.95 19.81 -15.90
N PHE A 416 -6.31 19.61 -14.64
CA PHE A 416 -7.58 20.12 -14.10
C PHE A 416 -7.62 21.65 -14.05
N ASN A 417 -6.48 22.34 -13.92
CA ASN A 417 -6.40 23.79 -14.06
C ASN A 417 -6.82 24.26 -15.46
N LEU A 418 -6.51 23.50 -16.52
CA LEU A 418 -7.02 23.79 -17.86
C LEU A 418 -8.54 23.66 -17.92
N PHE A 419 -9.12 22.57 -17.36
CA PHE A 419 -10.58 22.41 -17.33
C PHE A 419 -11.29 23.50 -16.51
N LYS A 420 -10.70 23.91 -15.37
CA LYS A 420 -11.19 25.06 -14.59
C LYS A 420 -11.12 26.35 -15.40
N ARG A 421 -10.04 26.55 -16.18
CA ARG A 421 -9.92 27.72 -17.08
C ARG A 421 -10.99 27.72 -18.18
N CYS A 422 -11.31 26.54 -18.75
CA CYS A 422 -12.41 26.40 -19.71
C CYS A 422 -13.77 26.76 -19.10
N ASN A 423 -14.07 26.32 -17.88
CA ASN A 423 -15.29 26.70 -17.18
C ASN A 423 -15.37 28.21 -16.95
N LYS A 424 -14.26 28.83 -16.49
CA LYS A 424 -14.18 30.28 -16.32
C LYS A 424 -14.38 31.01 -17.65
N TYR A 425 -13.84 30.50 -18.76
CA TYR A 425 -14.02 31.08 -20.08
C TYR A 425 -15.50 31.06 -20.54
N ILE A 426 -16.25 30.01 -20.22
CA ILE A 426 -17.70 29.98 -20.44
C ILE A 426 -18.41 31.11 -19.68
N ASP A 427 -18.03 31.33 -18.43
CA ASP A 427 -18.66 32.39 -17.61
C ASP A 427 -18.27 33.79 -18.04
N GLU A 428 -17.04 34.00 -18.52
CA GLU A 428 -16.54 35.28 -19.06
C GLU A 428 -17.18 35.62 -20.41
N THR A 429 -17.29 34.66 -21.31
CA THR A 429 -17.82 34.86 -22.67
C THR A 429 -19.33 34.82 -22.76
N MET A 430 -20.00 34.28 -21.75
CA MET A 430 -21.48 34.18 -21.66
C MET A 430 -22.13 33.70 -22.98
N PRO A 431 -21.90 32.44 -23.46
CA PRO A 431 -22.40 31.95 -24.73
C PRO A 431 -23.93 32.10 -24.89
N TRP A 432 -24.66 31.96 -23.79
CA TRP A 432 -26.12 32.14 -23.74
C TRP A 432 -26.56 33.60 -24.02
N ALA A 433 -25.70 34.59 -23.75
CA ALA A 433 -25.95 35.97 -24.09
C ALA A 433 -25.61 36.25 -25.56
N LEU A 434 -24.46 35.72 -26.03
CA LEU A 434 -24.08 35.80 -27.45
C LEU A 434 -25.13 35.17 -28.36
N ALA A 435 -25.71 34.07 -27.96
CA ALA A 435 -26.75 33.36 -28.75
C ALA A 435 -28.05 34.17 -29.00
N LYS A 436 -28.31 35.19 -28.17
CA LYS A 436 -29.49 36.07 -28.32
C LYS A 436 -29.31 37.15 -29.38
N ASP A 437 -28.08 37.42 -29.79
CA ASP A 437 -27.75 38.48 -30.74
C ASP A 437 -27.32 37.87 -32.08
N PRO A 438 -28.12 38.03 -33.16
CA PRO A 438 -27.76 37.51 -34.48
C PRO A 438 -26.42 38.05 -35.02
N ALA A 439 -25.97 39.23 -34.59
CA ALA A 439 -24.70 39.81 -35.01
C ALA A 439 -23.49 39.20 -34.32
N LYS A 440 -23.71 38.37 -33.27
CA LYS A 440 -22.64 37.73 -32.45
C LYS A 440 -22.53 36.23 -32.69
N GLN A 441 -23.19 35.68 -33.71
CA GLN A 441 -23.16 34.24 -33.98
C GLN A 441 -21.74 33.76 -34.33
N ASP A 442 -20.97 34.53 -35.11
CA ASP A 442 -19.58 34.17 -35.43
C ASP A 442 -18.69 34.20 -34.18
N ARG A 443 -18.92 35.14 -33.25
CA ARG A 443 -18.23 35.13 -31.96
C ARG A 443 -18.58 33.90 -31.13
N LEU A 444 -19.87 33.54 -31.07
CA LEU A 444 -20.33 32.36 -30.37
C LEU A 444 -19.72 31.07 -30.97
N ALA A 445 -19.64 30.96 -32.30
CA ALA A 445 -19.01 29.85 -32.97
C ALA A 445 -17.54 29.69 -32.57
N THR A 446 -16.78 30.77 -32.55
CA THR A 446 -15.36 30.80 -32.10
C THR A 446 -15.26 30.35 -30.64
N VAL A 447 -16.15 30.84 -29.76
CA VAL A 447 -16.14 30.43 -28.33
C VAL A 447 -16.31 28.91 -28.17
N LEU A 448 -17.27 28.32 -28.86
CA LEU A 448 -17.50 26.88 -28.77
C LEU A 448 -16.36 26.07 -29.40
N TYR A 449 -15.78 26.57 -30.50
CA TYR A 449 -14.59 25.98 -31.10
C TYR A 449 -13.40 25.96 -30.13
N ASN A 450 -13.12 27.08 -29.48
CA ASN A 450 -12.03 27.20 -28.51
C ASN A 450 -12.22 26.27 -27.30
N LEU A 451 -13.46 26.08 -26.86
CA LEU A 451 -13.78 25.12 -25.79
C LEU A 451 -13.51 23.68 -26.24
N VAL A 452 -14.00 23.28 -27.41
CA VAL A 452 -13.80 21.93 -27.93
C VAL A 452 -12.32 21.63 -28.13
N GLU A 453 -11.55 22.57 -28.69
CA GLU A 453 -10.11 22.42 -28.85
C GLU A 453 -9.39 22.29 -27.51
N SER A 454 -9.70 23.17 -26.56
CA SER A 454 -9.07 23.15 -25.22
C SER A 454 -9.41 21.87 -24.45
N ILE A 455 -10.66 21.38 -24.55
CA ILE A 455 -11.07 20.10 -23.94
C ILE A 455 -10.32 18.93 -24.59
N THR A 456 -10.14 18.94 -25.93
CA THR A 456 -9.38 17.91 -26.65
C THR A 456 -7.91 17.89 -26.20
N ILE A 457 -7.28 19.06 -26.02
CA ILE A 457 -5.92 19.17 -25.48
C ILE A 457 -5.87 18.60 -24.05
N GLY A 458 -6.80 19.02 -23.17
CA GLY A 458 -6.90 18.55 -21.81
C GLY A 458 -7.12 17.04 -21.71
N ALA A 459 -8.05 16.50 -22.52
CA ALA A 459 -8.32 15.06 -22.58
C ALA A 459 -7.11 14.26 -23.08
N SER A 460 -6.35 14.81 -24.04
CA SER A 460 -5.13 14.19 -24.53
C SER A 460 -4.03 14.12 -23.48
N LEU A 461 -3.93 15.12 -22.60
CA LEU A 461 -3.03 15.09 -21.44
C LEU A 461 -3.53 14.17 -20.34
N LEU A 462 -4.86 13.99 -20.21
CA LEU A 462 -5.50 13.15 -19.21
C LEU A 462 -5.43 11.65 -19.56
N ALA A 463 -5.33 11.29 -20.85
CA ALA A 463 -5.39 9.91 -21.34
C ALA A 463 -4.45 8.92 -20.63
N PRO A 464 -3.21 9.24 -20.25
CA PRO A 464 -2.35 8.34 -19.48
C PRO A 464 -2.90 8.00 -18.08
N PHE A 465 -3.68 8.87 -17.47
CA PHE A 465 -4.18 8.79 -16.11
C PHE A 465 -5.59 8.20 -16.04
N MET A 466 -6.46 8.61 -16.94
CA MET A 466 -7.87 8.24 -17.04
C MET A 466 -8.21 7.85 -18.49
N PRO A 467 -7.75 6.67 -18.97
CA PRO A 467 -7.81 6.31 -20.38
C PRO A 467 -9.24 6.18 -20.93
N GLU A 468 -10.17 5.56 -20.19
CA GLU A 468 -11.55 5.37 -20.63
C GLU A 468 -12.31 6.70 -20.70
N THR A 469 -12.07 7.59 -19.73
CA THR A 469 -12.66 8.94 -19.73
C THR A 469 -12.19 9.76 -20.92
N ALA A 470 -10.90 9.71 -21.23
CA ALA A 470 -10.34 10.39 -22.38
C ALA A 470 -10.95 9.89 -23.70
N GLU A 471 -11.06 8.57 -23.89
CA GLU A 471 -11.72 7.98 -25.07
C GLU A 471 -13.17 8.43 -25.20
N ARG A 472 -13.94 8.42 -24.11
CA ARG A 472 -15.34 8.89 -24.10
C ARG A 472 -15.45 10.37 -24.46
N ILE A 473 -14.51 11.21 -24.02
CA ILE A 473 -14.45 12.63 -24.39
C ILE A 473 -14.18 12.77 -25.90
N PHE A 474 -13.18 12.07 -26.43
CA PHE A 474 -12.86 12.11 -27.86
C PHE A 474 -14.06 11.65 -28.72
N ALA A 475 -14.70 10.56 -28.34
CA ALA A 475 -15.87 10.05 -29.04
C ALA A 475 -17.04 11.08 -29.08
N GLN A 476 -17.32 11.73 -27.95
CA GLN A 476 -18.39 12.71 -27.84
C GLN A 476 -18.08 14.02 -28.59
N LEU A 477 -16.82 14.43 -28.64
CA LEU A 477 -16.37 15.63 -29.35
C LEU A 477 -16.08 15.36 -30.83
N ASN A 478 -16.12 14.08 -31.28
CA ASN A 478 -15.67 13.67 -32.62
C ASN A 478 -14.24 14.17 -32.89
N SER A 479 -13.39 14.03 -31.91
CA SER A 479 -11.97 14.41 -31.93
C SER A 479 -11.09 13.17 -31.77
N SER A 480 -9.79 13.35 -31.75
CA SER A 480 -8.80 12.29 -31.51
C SER A 480 -7.73 12.75 -30.52
N GLU A 481 -7.10 11.79 -29.88
CA GLU A 481 -5.97 12.06 -29.02
C GLU A 481 -4.85 12.77 -29.79
N ARG A 482 -4.28 13.82 -29.19
CA ARG A 482 -3.15 14.59 -29.72
C ARG A 482 -1.83 13.91 -29.34
N THR A 483 -0.91 13.86 -30.29
CA THR A 483 0.49 13.54 -30.04
C THR A 483 1.17 14.63 -29.20
N MET A 484 2.35 14.35 -28.65
CA MET A 484 3.10 15.36 -27.87
C MET A 484 3.47 16.60 -28.70
N ASP A 485 3.75 16.44 -30.00
CA ASP A 485 4.05 17.57 -30.90
C ASP A 485 2.80 18.40 -31.19
N GLU A 486 1.67 17.75 -31.45
CA GLU A 486 0.38 18.43 -31.69
C GLU A 486 -0.14 19.20 -30.45
N LEU A 487 0.27 18.82 -29.24
CA LEU A 487 -0.07 19.56 -28.02
C LEU A 487 0.66 20.92 -27.88
N GLU A 488 1.54 21.25 -28.82
CA GLU A 488 2.18 22.57 -28.92
C GLU A 488 1.42 23.53 -29.84
N MET A 489 0.34 23.07 -30.46
CA MET A 489 -0.44 23.82 -31.43
C MET A 489 -1.89 23.93 -30.97
N PHE A 490 -2.48 25.10 -31.14
CA PHE A 490 -3.90 25.36 -30.93
C PHE A 490 -4.62 25.49 -32.27
N GLY A 491 -5.85 25.01 -32.33
CA GLY A 491 -6.65 25.15 -33.55
C GLY A 491 -6.53 23.96 -34.51
N LEU A 492 -6.18 22.79 -34.03
CA LEU A 492 -6.11 21.55 -34.82
C LEU A 492 -7.44 20.81 -34.92
N TYR A 493 -8.47 21.17 -34.14
CA TYR A 493 -9.78 20.61 -34.33
C TYR A 493 -10.34 21.05 -35.70
N GLU A 494 -10.79 20.09 -36.50
CA GLU A 494 -11.26 20.38 -37.85
C GLU A 494 -12.57 21.16 -37.81
N SER A 495 -12.51 22.41 -38.28
CA SER A 495 -13.69 23.30 -38.35
C SER A 495 -14.79 22.71 -39.21
N GLY A 496 -16.03 22.69 -38.71
CA GLY A 496 -17.18 22.11 -39.38
C GLY A 496 -17.52 20.68 -38.95
N LYS A 497 -16.70 20.03 -38.15
CA LYS A 497 -17.06 18.75 -37.53
C LYS A 497 -18.25 18.90 -36.58
N LYS A 498 -18.92 17.78 -36.36
CA LYS A 498 -20.13 17.71 -35.54
C LYS A 498 -19.86 16.88 -34.29
N VAL A 499 -20.12 17.45 -33.11
CA VAL A 499 -20.12 16.72 -31.85
C VAL A 499 -21.31 15.76 -31.76
N THR A 500 -21.32 14.83 -30.81
CA THR A 500 -22.45 13.91 -30.61
C THR A 500 -23.76 14.68 -30.39
N ASP A 501 -24.86 14.19 -30.92
CA ASP A 501 -26.23 14.71 -30.69
C ASP A 501 -26.82 14.24 -29.34
N LYS A 502 -26.22 13.19 -28.75
CA LYS A 502 -26.64 12.58 -27.49
C LYS A 502 -25.46 12.53 -26.51
N PRO A 503 -25.19 13.65 -25.79
CA PRO A 503 -24.09 13.66 -24.82
C PRO A 503 -24.33 12.66 -23.69
N GLU A 504 -23.32 11.88 -23.43
CA GLU A 504 -23.28 10.95 -22.33
C GLU A 504 -22.74 11.63 -21.04
N ILE A 505 -23.34 11.35 -19.89
CA ILE A 505 -22.85 11.81 -18.61
C ILE A 505 -21.56 11.04 -18.28
N LEU A 506 -20.42 11.72 -18.26
CA LEU A 506 -19.13 11.11 -17.91
C LEU A 506 -19.10 10.65 -16.46
N PHE A 507 -19.56 11.49 -15.55
CA PHE A 507 -19.61 11.24 -14.11
C PHE A 507 -20.91 11.79 -13.53
N ALA A 508 -21.69 10.92 -12.89
CA ALA A 508 -22.87 11.29 -12.15
C ALA A 508 -22.51 11.87 -10.78
N ARG A 509 -23.28 12.83 -10.29
CA ARG A 509 -23.17 13.26 -8.90
C ARG A 509 -23.66 12.17 -7.96
N LEU A 510 -22.99 12.03 -6.84
CA LEU A 510 -23.31 11.06 -5.81
C LEU A 510 -23.82 11.74 -4.54
N ASP A 511 -24.79 11.13 -3.90
CA ASP A 511 -25.23 11.51 -2.56
C ASP A 511 -24.35 10.79 -1.52
N ALA A 512 -23.76 11.55 -0.59
CA ALA A 512 -22.86 11.00 0.42
C ALA A 512 -23.55 9.98 1.35
N LYS A 513 -24.86 10.18 1.64
CA LYS A 513 -25.61 9.25 2.49
C LYS A 513 -25.91 7.93 1.77
N GLU A 514 -26.19 7.98 0.48
CA GLU A 514 -26.41 6.78 -0.33
C GLU A 514 -25.12 5.97 -0.46
N VAL A 515 -23.97 6.65 -0.66
CA VAL A 515 -22.67 5.98 -0.70
C VAL A 515 -22.36 5.36 0.66
N GLN A 516 -22.55 6.09 1.77
CA GLN A 516 -22.31 5.56 3.12
C GLN A 516 -23.18 4.34 3.41
N ALA A 517 -24.46 4.37 3.05
CA ALA A 517 -25.36 3.22 3.22
C ALA A 517 -24.86 1.97 2.46
N LYS A 518 -24.37 2.14 1.24
CA LYS A 518 -23.77 1.03 0.47
C LYS A 518 -22.48 0.51 1.12
N VAL A 519 -21.64 1.41 1.63
CA VAL A 519 -20.41 1.03 2.36
C VAL A 519 -20.76 0.25 3.63
N ASP A 520 -21.77 0.67 4.36
CA ASP A 520 -22.23 -0.03 5.57
C ASP A 520 -22.77 -1.42 5.24
N GLU A 521 -23.54 -1.56 4.14
CA GLU A 521 -24.01 -2.86 3.63
C GLU A 521 -22.86 -3.76 3.21
N MET A 522 -21.87 -3.23 2.49
CA MET A 522 -20.67 -3.97 2.09
C MET A 522 -19.86 -4.44 3.31
N ASN A 523 -19.71 -3.60 4.32
CA ASN A 523 -19.02 -3.97 5.55
C ASN A 523 -19.80 -5.01 6.36
N ALA A 524 -21.12 -4.89 6.44
CA ALA A 524 -22.00 -5.85 7.09
C ALA A 524 -21.96 -7.23 6.40
N SER A 525 -21.94 -7.27 5.05
CA SER A 525 -21.83 -8.52 4.30
C SER A 525 -20.49 -9.23 4.49
N ARG A 526 -19.43 -8.49 4.80
CA ARG A 526 -18.10 -9.04 5.12
C ARG A 526 -17.97 -9.49 6.57
N GLN A 527 -18.78 -8.91 7.46
CA GLN A 527 -18.88 -9.31 8.86
C GLN A 527 -19.95 -10.40 9.06
N ALA A 528 -20.83 -10.63 8.08
CA ALA A 528 -21.66 -11.83 8.08
C ALA A 528 -20.75 -13.06 7.94
N PRO A 529 -20.91 -14.09 8.76
CA PRO A 529 -19.95 -15.19 8.83
C PRO A 529 -19.81 -15.83 7.44
N ALA A 530 -18.58 -15.90 6.92
CA ALA A 530 -18.21 -17.04 6.10
C ALA A 530 -18.68 -18.27 6.87
N GLU A 531 -19.41 -19.17 6.21
CA GLU A 531 -19.91 -20.42 6.79
C GLU A 531 -18.95 -20.92 7.85
N GLU A 532 -19.47 -21.08 9.04
CA GLU A 532 -18.85 -21.57 10.25
C GLU A 532 -17.51 -22.30 10.01
N GLU A 533 -16.37 -21.59 9.94
CA GLU A 533 -15.23 -22.07 10.67
C GLU A 533 -15.77 -22.26 12.09
N LYS A 534 -15.83 -23.48 12.56
CA LYS A 534 -16.13 -23.83 13.93
C LYS A 534 -15.35 -22.82 14.80
N LYS A 535 -16.02 -21.75 15.22
CA LYS A 535 -15.73 -21.19 16.51
C LYS A 535 -15.86 -22.42 17.37
N ASP A 536 -14.79 -22.84 18.02
CA ASP A 536 -14.97 -23.58 19.26
C ASP A 536 -16.04 -22.78 19.98
N ASP A 537 -17.24 -23.35 20.09
CA ASP A 537 -18.33 -22.72 20.81
C ASP A 537 -17.73 -22.38 22.16
N GLU A 538 -17.41 -21.09 22.39
CA GLU A 538 -17.06 -20.69 23.74
C GLU A 538 -18.27 -21.07 24.57
N PRO A 539 -18.12 -21.96 25.54
CA PRO A 539 -19.22 -22.49 26.29
C PRO A 539 -19.97 -21.33 26.93
N VAL A 540 -21.27 -21.27 26.72
CA VAL A 540 -22.13 -20.26 27.37
C VAL A 540 -22.19 -20.63 28.84
N ILE A 541 -21.51 -19.85 29.68
CA ILE A 541 -21.50 -20.06 31.13
C ILE A 541 -22.60 -19.22 31.72
N ASP A 542 -23.74 -19.84 32.08
CA ASP A 542 -24.80 -19.22 32.82
C ASP A 542 -24.51 -19.31 34.32
N ILE A 543 -24.29 -18.15 34.95
CA ILE A 543 -24.11 -18.04 36.41
C ILE A 543 -25.46 -17.69 37.06
N GLU A 544 -25.81 -18.34 38.17
CA GLU A 544 -26.97 -17.97 38.95
C GLU A 544 -26.91 -16.49 39.36
N ALA A 545 -27.93 -15.71 38.95
CA ALA A 545 -27.99 -14.30 39.23
C ALA A 545 -28.09 -14.03 40.74
N LYS A 546 -27.21 -13.17 41.23
CA LYS A 546 -27.30 -12.64 42.62
C LYS A 546 -28.30 -11.52 42.69
N GLU A 547 -28.67 -11.14 43.94
CA GLU A 547 -29.51 -9.96 44.17
C GLU A 547 -28.91 -8.70 43.55
N GLU A 548 -29.77 -7.84 42.98
CA GLU A 548 -29.36 -6.55 42.43
C GLU A 548 -28.78 -5.67 43.54
N ILE A 549 -27.67 -4.99 43.22
CA ILE A 549 -27.03 -4.00 44.08
C ILE A 549 -27.25 -2.59 43.56
N THR A 550 -27.27 -1.59 44.45
CA THR A 550 -27.33 -0.18 44.08
C THR A 550 -25.92 0.32 43.65
N PHE A 551 -25.90 1.46 42.96
CA PHE A 551 -24.62 2.12 42.63
C PHE A 551 -23.84 2.48 43.92
N ASP A 552 -24.52 2.91 44.99
CA ASP A 552 -23.92 3.16 46.29
C ASP A 552 -23.29 1.92 46.93
N ASP A 553 -23.76 0.73 46.60
CA ASP A 553 -23.15 -0.52 47.05
C ASP A 553 -21.91 -0.85 46.26
N PHE A 554 -21.89 -0.56 44.94
CA PHE A 554 -20.72 -0.69 44.10
C PHE A 554 -19.60 0.30 44.50
N GLU A 555 -19.93 1.56 44.79
CA GLU A 555 -18.96 2.58 45.25
C GLU A 555 -18.26 2.23 46.57
N LYS A 556 -18.80 1.33 47.35
CA LYS A 556 -18.14 0.81 48.56
C LYS A 556 -16.97 -0.12 48.25
N MET A 557 -16.87 -0.65 47.03
CA MET A 557 -15.80 -1.53 46.58
C MET A 557 -14.73 -0.69 45.85
N GLN A 558 -13.48 -0.86 46.26
CA GLN A 558 -12.38 -0.15 45.62
C GLN A 558 -11.49 -1.12 44.82
N PHE A 559 -11.47 -0.95 43.51
CA PHE A 559 -10.63 -1.74 42.61
C PHE A 559 -9.45 -0.92 42.13
N GLN A 560 -8.25 -1.52 42.10
CA GLN A 560 -7.04 -0.89 41.58
C GLN A 560 -6.19 -1.88 40.81
N VAL A 561 -5.35 -1.37 39.91
CA VAL A 561 -4.32 -2.15 39.24
C VAL A 561 -3.17 -2.39 40.21
N GLY A 562 -2.84 -3.65 40.46
CA GLY A 562 -1.67 -4.07 41.25
C GLY A 562 -0.56 -4.67 40.37
N GLU A 563 0.68 -4.56 40.79
CA GLU A 563 1.83 -5.24 40.20
C GLU A 563 2.37 -6.28 41.18
N ILE A 564 2.41 -7.52 40.77
CA ILE A 564 2.94 -8.60 41.61
C ILE A 564 4.47 -8.51 41.59
N ILE A 565 5.07 -8.13 42.70
CA ILE A 565 6.51 -7.94 42.82
C ILE A 565 7.25 -9.15 43.41
N ALA A 566 6.50 -10.03 44.10
CA ALA A 566 7.00 -11.32 44.59
C ALA A 566 5.80 -12.26 44.77
N CYS A 567 6.05 -13.56 44.60
CA CYS A 567 5.05 -14.60 44.85
C CYS A 567 5.72 -15.86 45.38
N GLU A 568 5.06 -16.51 46.34
CA GLU A 568 5.52 -17.78 46.91
C GLU A 568 4.37 -18.74 47.18
N GLU A 569 4.71 -20.02 47.28
CA GLU A 569 3.74 -21.04 47.64
C GLU A 569 3.42 -21.05 49.15
N VAL A 570 2.16 -21.19 49.50
CA VAL A 570 1.76 -21.34 50.90
C VAL A 570 2.02 -22.78 51.37
N LYS A 571 3.02 -22.97 52.23
CA LYS A 571 3.55 -24.30 52.69
C LYS A 571 2.47 -25.25 53.23
N LYS A 572 1.38 -24.74 53.78
CA LYS A 572 0.28 -25.51 54.34
C LYS A 572 -0.93 -25.72 53.40
N SER A 573 -0.78 -25.34 52.13
CA SER A 573 -1.88 -25.47 51.16
C SER A 573 -1.37 -25.96 49.80
N LYS A 574 -2.16 -26.87 49.19
CA LYS A 574 -1.94 -27.33 47.81
C LYS A 574 -2.57 -26.41 46.76
N LYS A 575 -3.32 -25.38 47.19
CA LYS A 575 -4.14 -24.55 46.28
C LYS A 575 -3.75 -23.07 46.30
N LEU A 576 -2.94 -22.62 47.31
CA LEU A 576 -2.74 -21.21 47.56
C LEU A 576 -1.36 -20.72 47.13
N LEU A 577 -1.34 -19.56 46.49
CA LEU A 577 -0.16 -18.71 46.29
C LEU A 577 -0.29 -17.46 47.18
N CYS A 578 0.83 -16.97 47.72
CA CYS A 578 0.93 -15.73 48.46
C CYS A 578 1.72 -14.71 47.64
N SER A 579 1.06 -13.66 47.17
CA SER A 579 1.63 -12.62 46.32
C SER A 579 1.85 -11.33 47.12
N GLN A 580 3.00 -10.69 46.91
CA GLN A 580 3.26 -9.31 47.35
C GLN A 580 2.89 -8.40 46.16
N VAL A 581 1.84 -7.61 46.32
CA VAL A 581 1.26 -6.81 45.26
C VAL A 581 1.48 -5.33 45.54
N LYS A 582 2.25 -4.68 44.69
CA LYS A 582 2.47 -3.23 44.72
C LYS A 582 1.26 -2.51 44.15
N ILE A 583 0.68 -1.60 44.92
CA ILE A 583 -0.49 -0.78 44.57
C ILE A 583 -0.16 0.68 44.93
N GLY A 584 0.23 1.47 43.91
CA GLY A 584 0.78 2.81 44.15
C GLY A 584 2.06 2.77 44.98
N SER A 585 2.07 3.45 46.15
CA SER A 585 3.20 3.45 47.08
C SER A 585 3.12 2.33 48.13
N GLN A 586 2.03 1.55 48.18
CA GLN A 586 1.81 0.48 49.15
C GLN A 586 2.09 -0.90 48.55
N VAL A 587 2.47 -1.84 49.42
CA VAL A 587 2.54 -3.27 49.08
C VAL A 587 1.57 -4.01 49.98
N LYS A 588 0.66 -4.79 49.37
CA LYS A 588 -0.31 -5.62 50.08
C LYS A 588 0.02 -7.10 49.85
N GLN A 589 -0.08 -7.86 50.94
CA GLN A 589 0.01 -9.32 50.87
C GLN A 589 -1.35 -9.90 50.51
N ILE A 590 -1.45 -10.65 49.39
CA ILE A 590 -2.70 -11.24 48.92
C ILE A 590 -2.51 -12.74 48.70
N VAL A 591 -3.40 -13.52 49.29
CA VAL A 591 -3.42 -14.98 49.16
C VAL A 591 -4.54 -15.39 48.23
N SER A 592 -4.21 -16.13 47.16
CA SER A 592 -5.15 -16.51 46.11
C SER A 592 -5.13 -18.02 45.83
N GLY A 593 -6.30 -18.58 45.52
CA GLY A 593 -6.50 -20.02 45.29
C GLY A 593 -6.10 -20.51 43.90
N ILE A 594 -5.06 -19.95 43.28
CA ILE A 594 -4.73 -20.12 41.85
C ILE A 594 -3.49 -21.00 41.58
N LYS A 595 -2.97 -21.68 42.60
CA LYS A 595 -1.75 -22.51 42.46
C LYS A 595 -1.86 -23.65 41.45
N LYS A 596 -3.09 -24.08 41.10
CA LYS A 596 -3.30 -25.12 40.06
C LYS A 596 -3.10 -24.58 38.64
N HIS A 597 -3.30 -23.27 38.48
CA HIS A 597 -3.37 -22.60 37.17
C HIS A 597 -2.15 -21.70 36.91
N TYR A 598 -1.41 -21.29 37.98
CA TYR A 598 -0.24 -20.44 37.88
C TYR A 598 0.88 -20.89 38.82
N SER A 599 2.12 -20.86 38.33
CA SER A 599 3.30 -21.03 39.18
C SER A 599 3.65 -19.71 39.89
N ALA A 600 4.40 -19.77 40.99
CA ALA A 600 4.83 -18.58 41.71
C ALA A 600 5.73 -17.67 40.85
N GLU A 601 6.55 -18.27 40.01
CA GLU A 601 7.46 -17.57 39.09
C GLU A 601 6.69 -16.81 38.01
N GLU A 602 5.65 -17.41 37.43
CA GLU A 602 4.80 -16.79 36.41
C GLU A 602 3.99 -15.60 36.91
N MET A 603 3.74 -15.54 38.20
CA MET A 603 2.98 -14.46 38.81
C MET A 603 3.75 -13.15 38.88
N VAL A 604 5.08 -13.20 39.04
CA VAL A 604 5.91 -12.02 39.24
C VAL A 604 5.95 -11.17 37.98
N GLY A 605 5.73 -9.87 38.15
CA GLY A 605 5.70 -8.88 37.05
C GLY A 605 4.33 -8.69 36.40
N LYS A 606 3.34 -9.56 36.69
CA LYS A 606 1.99 -9.38 36.15
C LYS A 606 1.27 -8.17 36.74
N LYS A 607 0.54 -7.45 35.88
CA LYS A 607 -0.41 -6.41 36.27
C LYS A 607 -1.78 -7.05 36.42
N VAL A 608 -2.42 -6.91 37.55
CA VAL A 608 -3.66 -7.61 37.91
C VAL A 608 -4.69 -6.66 38.49
N MET A 609 -5.96 -7.00 38.35
CA MET A 609 -7.07 -6.29 39.03
C MET A 609 -7.18 -6.76 40.46
N VAL A 610 -7.26 -5.82 41.41
CA VAL A 610 -7.28 -6.07 42.85
C VAL A 610 -8.43 -5.35 43.52
N LEU A 611 -9.25 -6.06 44.30
CA LEU A 611 -10.12 -5.46 45.27
C LEU A 611 -9.28 -5.13 46.53
N VAL A 612 -9.05 -3.83 46.78
CA VAL A 612 -8.03 -3.36 47.72
C VAL A 612 -8.57 -3.02 49.10
N ASN A 613 -9.88 -2.83 49.26
CA ASN A 613 -10.51 -2.44 50.53
C ASN A 613 -11.28 -3.57 51.22
N LEU A 614 -10.98 -4.83 50.85
CA LEU A 614 -11.55 -6.00 51.52
C LEU A 614 -10.94 -6.11 52.93
N LYS A 615 -11.74 -6.47 53.92
CA LYS A 615 -11.24 -6.73 55.28
C LYS A 615 -10.21 -7.84 55.28
N PRO A 616 -9.04 -7.63 55.89
CA PRO A 616 -8.00 -8.68 55.93
C PRO A 616 -8.51 -9.97 56.57
N ALA A 617 -8.18 -11.11 55.93
CA ALA A 617 -8.56 -12.44 56.40
C ALA A 617 -7.37 -13.39 56.38
N LYS A 618 -7.35 -14.40 57.24
CA LYS A 618 -6.32 -15.45 57.24
C LYS A 618 -6.74 -16.66 56.43
N LEU A 619 -5.98 -16.99 55.40
CA LEU A 619 -6.15 -18.16 54.55
C LEU A 619 -5.00 -19.14 54.81
N ALA A 620 -5.30 -20.34 55.27
CA ALA A 620 -4.29 -21.34 55.70
C ALA A 620 -3.22 -20.78 56.68
N GLY A 621 -3.60 -19.78 57.50
CA GLY A 621 -2.73 -19.14 58.47
C GLY A 621 -1.93 -17.94 57.97
N VAL A 622 -2.01 -17.61 56.67
CA VAL A 622 -1.37 -16.46 56.02
C VAL A 622 -2.39 -15.34 55.84
N LEU A 623 -2.04 -14.10 56.18
CA LEU A 623 -2.90 -12.92 56.08
C LEU A 623 -3.04 -12.52 54.62
N SER A 624 -4.29 -12.32 54.16
CA SER A 624 -4.62 -11.70 52.86
C SER A 624 -5.29 -10.34 53.11
N GLU A 625 -4.78 -9.28 52.47
CA GLU A 625 -5.20 -7.87 52.62
C GLU A 625 -5.97 -7.34 51.42
N GLY A 626 -6.46 -8.23 50.57
CA GLY A 626 -7.21 -7.93 49.36
C GLY A 626 -7.53 -9.21 48.58
N MET A 627 -8.05 -9.05 47.38
CA MET A 627 -8.41 -10.17 46.51
C MET A 627 -7.97 -9.90 45.07
N LEU A 628 -7.29 -10.84 44.42
CA LEU A 628 -7.09 -10.84 42.98
C LEU A 628 -8.35 -11.30 42.27
N LEU A 629 -8.72 -10.62 41.17
CA LEU A 629 -9.88 -11.02 40.39
C LEU A 629 -9.47 -12.02 39.31
N CYS A 630 -10.25 -13.08 39.18
CA CYS A 630 -10.09 -14.10 38.16
C CYS A 630 -11.46 -14.39 37.53
N ALA A 631 -11.45 -14.70 36.24
CA ALA A 631 -12.55 -15.37 35.56
C ALA A 631 -12.37 -16.88 35.70
N GLU A 632 -13.47 -17.64 35.81
CA GLU A 632 -13.50 -19.09 35.89
C GLU A 632 -14.35 -19.64 34.75
N ASP A 633 -13.83 -20.62 34.00
CA ASP A 633 -14.57 -21.30 32.95
C ASP A 633 -15.40 -22.48 33.49
N GLU A 634 -16.15 -23.17 32.64
CA GLU A 634 -17.00 -24.34 32.99
C GLU A 634 -16.20 -25.56 33.49
N ASN A 635 -14.91 -25.63 33.20
CA ASN A 635 -14.01 -26.69 33.64
C ASN A 635 -13.31 -26.34 34.97
N GLY A 636 -13.56 -25.15 35.50
CA GLY A 636 -12.92 -24.63 36.71
C GLY A 636 -11.49 -24.13 36.47
N GLU A 637 -11.15 -23.80 35.21
CA GLU A 637 -9.88 -23.16 34.88
C GLU A 637 -9.98 -21.66 35.19
N LEU A 638 -8.94 -21.12 35.85
CA LEU A 638 -8.93 -19.72 36.30
C LEU A 638 -7.98 -18.87 35.44
N SER A 639 -8.48 -17.73 34.97
CA SER A 639 -7.70 -16.70 34.30
C SER A 639 -7.68 -15.39 35.08
N LEU A 640 -6.49 -14.82 35.32
CA LEU A 640 -6.34 -13.52 36.00
C LEU A 640 -6.92 -12.40 35.15
N MET A 641 -7.72 -11.54 35.76
CA MET A 641 -8.17 -10.29 35.13
C MET A 641 -7.02 -9.30 35.09
N VAL A 642 -6.63 -8.91 33.87
CA VAL A 642 -5.50 -8.02 33.60
C VAL A 642 -5.94 -6.81 32.79
N PRO A 643 -5.33 -5.63 32.92
CA PRO A 643 -5.63 -4.50 32.04
C PRO A 643 -5.12 -4.76 30.62
N GLU A 644 -5.97 -4.56 29.61
CA GLU A 644 -5.62 -4.70 28.20
C GLU A 644 -4.50 -3.76 27.78
N LYS A 645 -4.49 -2.54 28.34
CA LYS A 645 -3.49 -1.51 28.05
C LYS A 645 -2.49 -1.39 29.21
N LYS A 646 -1.29 -0.87 28.91
CA LYS A 646 -0.26 -0.61 29.92
C LYS A 646 -0.78 0.44 30.92
N MET A 647 -1.06 -0.01 32.16
CA MET A 647 -1.51 0.84 33.27
C MET A 647 -0.49 0.86 34.41
N PRO A 648 -0.29 1.99 35.09
CA PRO A 648 0.56 2.06 36.28
C PRO A 648 -0.09 1.30 37.47
N ALA A 649 0.75 0.73 38.34
CA ALA A 649 0.28 0.16 39.60
C ALA A 649 -0.33 1.28 40.47
N GLY A 650 -1.54 1.06 40.98
CA GLY A 650 -2.31 2.03 41.74
C GLY A 650 -3.38 2.76 40.92
N ALA A 651 -3.45 2.56 39.58
CA ALA A 651 -4.53 3.10 38.77
C ALA A 651 -5.88 2.58 39.27
N GLU A 652 -6.84 3.48 39.44
CA GLU A 652 -8.20 3.15 39.85
C GLU A 652 -8.95 2.44 38.69
N ILE A 653 -9.80 1.51 39.07
CA ILE A 653 -10.69 0.79 38.15
C ILE A 653 -12.13 1.23 38.55
N CYS A 654 -12.78 1.95 37.65
CA CYS A 654 -14.09 2.55 37.81
C CYS A 654 -15.05 2.15 36.67
#